data_4741dc13b7d1ced50392bb26544bb590
#
_entry.id   4741dc13b7d1ced50392bb26544bb590
#
_cell.length_a   1.000
_cell.length_b   1.000
_cell.length_c   1.000
_cell.angle_alpha   90.00
_cell.angle_beta   90.00
_cell.angle_gamma   90.00
#
_symmetry.space_group_name_H-M   'P 1'
#
loop_
_entity.id
_entity.type
_entity.pdbx_description
1 polymer ?
#
loop_
_entity_poly.entity_id
_entity_poly.type
_entity_poly.pdbx_seq_one_letter_code
_entity_poly.pdbx_strand_id
1 'polypeptide(L)'
;MGKKFCYNTSTDAPRRNRMKKRLLCCLLAAVITLGLLSALAPQSQAADTMTASQQFLDMLKQTEGFAPRAYWDNSQWSVGYGTRCPNEMLATYDAATGRDITEAEAEALLQNMLKDFEAEVNNLIRRHSLSLSQYEYDALLSFTYNCGGAWTYNEDSALNRAVRAGHSGTDLVYAMSLYSLVDTDYMLIQRRLSEAYLYLEGQYEAYNSSTDGTYPYRYRYVYLDGNGGEVRYDIHGYTAADPRAPKATFTRIPTGVDGAGNPFVYTFAGWYSAPTGGTKVETLDGSLPSGTVLYAQWADPNGQIVPLPKGIPLNNVTANVVNQVNVRSGPGTFYSKTGHLAAGSTVTIKQYYDDGELLWGDCGGSWICLSYTDYTPPAAPAKSGISGITLLSQPSDPRCIQGHLPVSLDGSVLLIQYSDGTIGATTLTLDMLTSCDTRNLGQTTATASYGGYSVTFPLTVEKATVTFRHEDGTILSQKQYALGEAVEVPPNPTKDGGYTFVGWSAKVIPCNGNKVYTAQFLPNGTVPTPPDPPGDSGTTPPPTDPTPPEQIQWPRTGIIIDNQVNVRIGPGTSYSLADYLLNTGNLVIIQEVVYDGSAHNWGRLENGHWVCMDYVKLVSTDSAALPGDMNGDSIINKDDAIYLLRHVVFPDRYPVTIDADINADNFVNKDDAIYLLRHVVFPDRYPLIYG
;
A
#
# COMPACT_ATOMS: atom_id res chain seq x y z
N MET A 1 -44.62 47.38 23.09
CA MET A 1 -45.95 47.15 23.67
C MET A 1 -46.29 45.70 23.36
N GLY A 2 -46.39 44.76 24.18
CA GLY A 2 -46.72 44.70 25.56
C GLY A 2 -47.76 43.63 25.79
N LYS A 3 -47.39 42.66 26.67
CA LYS A 3 -48.27 41.84 27.52
C LYS A 3 -48.95 40.60 26.87
N LYS A 4 -48.84 39.46 27.45
CA LYS A 4 -48.85 38.78 28.74
C LYS A 4 -49.95 37.68 28.78
N PHE A 5 -49.54 36.50 29.21
CA PHE A 5 -50.19 35.46 30.06
C PHE A 5 -51.64 35.08 29.88
N CYS A 6 -51.98 33.79 29.86
CA CYS A 6 -52.56 33.09 30.98
C CYS A 6 -52.63 31.58 30.84
N TYR A 7 -52.40 30.91 31.98
CA TYR A 7 -52.65 29.50 32.30
C TYR A 7 -54.14 29.14 32.18
N ASN A 8 -54.47 27.90 31.89
CA ASN A 8 -55.49 27.23 32.69
C ASN A 8 -55.36 25.70 32.70
N THR A 9 -55.46 25.16 33.87
CA THR A 9 -55.48 23.79 34.32
C THR A 9 -56.84 23.14 34.10
N SER A 10 -56.90 21.87 33.67
CA SER A 10 -57.88 20.91 34.23
C SER A 10 -57.56 19.46 33.91
N THR A 11 -57.45 18.74 34.96
CA THR A 11 -57.58 17.31 35.25
C THR A 11 -58.33 16.46 34.23
N ASP A 12 -57.65 15.33 33.79
CA ASP A 12 -58.31 14.02 33.73
C ASP A 12 -57.25 12.88 33.61
N ALA A 13 -57.17 12.09 34.64
CA ALA A 13 -56.69 10.71 34.58
C ALA A 13 -57.91 9.81 34.83
N PRO A 14 -58.18 8.77 34.06
CA PRO A 14 -57.38 7.55 34.04
C PRO A 14 -57.43 6.79 32.69
N ARG A 15 -56.49 7.02 31.84
CA ARG A 15 -56.25 6.15 30.65
C ARG A 15 -54.82 5.60 30.54
N ARG A 16 -54.00 5.81 31.55
CA ARG A 16 -52.56 5.48 31.51
C ARG A 16 -52.21 4.01 31.76
N ASN A 17 -53.11 3.18 32.30
CA ASN A 17 -52.74 1.81 32.70
C ASN A 17 -52.94 0.73 31.63
N ARG A 18 -53.68 0.98 30.55
CA ARG A 18 -53.80 -0.01 29.44
C ARG A 18 -52.72 0.14 28.37
N MET A 19 -52.20 1.33 28.19
CA MET A 19 -51.08 1.56 27.24
C MET A 19 -49.75 1.07 27.78
N LYS A 20 -49.48 1.19 29.10
CA LYS A 20 -48.25 0.68 29.72
C LYS A 20 -48.12 -0.85 29.66
N LYS A 21 -49.23 -1.61 29.79
CA LYS A 21 -49.20 -3.08 29.65
C LYS A 21 -48.98 -3.55 28.21
N ARG A 22 -49.49 -2.83 27.20
CA ARG A 22 -49.23 -3.15 25.78
C ARG A 22 -47.79 -2.75 25.34
N LEU A 23 -47.27 -1.62 25.86
CA LEU A 23 -45.88 -1.23 25.62
C LEU A 23 -44.87 -2.18 26.28
N LEU A 24 -45.19 -2.70 27.48
CA LEU A 24 -44.35 -3.68 28.18
C LEU A 24 -44.34 -5.04 27.50
N CYS A 25 -45.47 -5.51 26.94
CA CYS A 25 -45.51 -6.73 26.13
C CYS A 25 -44.79 -6.58 24.78
N CYS A 26 -44.86 -5.43 24.13
CA CYS A 26 -44.10 -5.17 22.90
C CYS A 26 -42.60 -5.01 23.17
N LEU A 27 -42.19 -4.44 24.30
CA LEU A 27 -40.80 -4.36 24.73
C LEU A 27 -40.23 -5.75 25.11
N LEU A 28 -40.99 -6.61 25.79
CA LEU A 28 -40.57 -7.98 26.07
C LEU A 28 -40.49 -8.85 24.80
N ALA A 29 -41.38 -8.68 23.83
CA ALA A 29 -41.32 -9.38 22.55
C ALA A 29 -40.13 -8.90 21.71
N ALA A 30 -39.82 -7.59 21.73
CA ALA A 30 -38.63 -7.02 21.05
C ALA A 30 -37.31 -7.48 21.69
N VAL A 31 -37.26 -7.61 23.02
CA VAL A 31 -36.08 -8.09 23.74
C VAL A 31 -35.87 -9.58 23.49
N ILE A 32 -36.92 -10.40 23.36
CA ILE A 32 -36.79 -11.83 23.04
C ILE A 32 -36.41 -12.03 21.56
N THR A 33 -36.89 -11.20 20.63
CA THR A 33 -36.48 -11.26 19.23
C THR A 33 -35.06 -10.71 18.99
N LEU A 34 -34.62 -9.67 19.71
CA LEU A 34 -33.24 -9.23 19.71
C LEU A 34 -32.30 -10.25 20.38
N GLY A 35 -32.72 -10.91 21.44
CA GLY A 35 -31.93 -11.96 22.12
C GLY A 35 -31.74 -13.25 21.30
N LEU A 36 -32.67 -13.52 20.33
CA LEU A 36 -32.55 -14.66 19.41
C LEU A 36 -31.76 -14.30 18.11
N LEU A 37 -31.65 -13.00 17.76
CA LEU A 37 -30.79 -12.57 16.66
C LEU A 37 -29.31 -12.41 17.09
N SER A 38 -29.02 -12.17 18.37
CA SER A 38 -27.66 -12.13 18.86
C SER A 38 -26.99 -13.51 19.02
N ALA A 39 -27.77 -14.61 18.94
CA ALA A 39 -27.23 -15.98 18.96
C ALA A 39 -26.83 -16.48 17.56
N LEU A 40 -26.94 -15.67 16.51
CA LEU A 40 -26.57 -15.96 15.11
C LEU A 40 -25.59 -14.96 14.51
N ALA A 41 -24.93 -14.13 15.34
CA ALA A 41 -23.74 -13.45 14.88
C ALA A 41 -22.65 -14.52 14.65
N PRO A 42 -22.09 -14.66 13.44
CA PRO A 42 -20.95 -15.54 13.26
C PRO A 42 -19.87 -15.05 14.21
N GLN A 43 -19.39 -15.93 15.10
CA GLN A 43 -18.15 -15.69 15.81
C GLN A 43 -17.10 -15.40 14.74
N SER A 44 -16.52 -14.20 14.77
CA SER A 44 -15.32 -13.91 13.98
C SER A 44 -14.25 -14.82 14.55
N GLN A 45 -14.07 -16.00 13.93
CA GLN A 45 -12.85 -16.77 14.13
C GLN A 45 -11.71 -15.81 13.73
N ALA A 46 -10.73 -15.67 14.64
CA ALA A 46 -9.49 -15.03 14.31
C ALA A 46 -9.02 -15.61 12.96
N ALA A 47 -8.68 -14.77 12.02
CA ALA A 47 -8.08 -15.22 10.77
C ALA A 47 -6.84 -16.02 11.15
N ASP A 48 -6.75 -17.28 10.70
CA ASP A 48 -5.59 -18.12 10.96
C ASP A 48 -4.35 -17.37 10.49
N THR A 49 -3.34 -17.23 11.35
CA THR A 49 -2.10 -16.55 11.01
C THR A 49 -1.38 -17.38 9.95
N MET A 50 -1.15 -16.83 8.78
CA MET A 50 -0.44 -17.49 7.69
C MET A 50 1.07 -17.34 7.89
N THR A 51 1.83 -18.32 7.42
CA THR A 51 3.30 -18.33 7.45
C THR A 51 3.85 -18.70 6.07
N ALA A 52 5.11 -18.39 5.82
CA ALA A 52 5.82 -18.77 4.60
C ALA A 52 5.73 -20.27 4.33
N SER A 53 5.36 -20.68 3.11
CA SER A 53 5.41 -22.08 2.71
C SER A 53 6.84 -22.54 2.43
N GLN A 54 7.10 -23.84 2.49
CA GLN A 54 8.41 -24.39 2.11
C GLN A 54 8.72 -24.11 0.62
N GLN A 55 7.72 -24.17 -0.26
CA GLN A 55 7.89 -23.84 -1.67
C GLN A 55 8.34 -22.38 -1.86
N PHE A 56 7.78 -21.47 -1.08
CA PHE A 56 8.21 -20.07 -1.09
C PHE A 56 9.64 -19.90 -0.58
N LEU A 57 10.01 -20.55 0.52
CA LEU A 57 11.38 -20.50 1.05
C LEU A 57 12.39 -21.01 0.01
N ASP A 58 12.07 -22.11 -0.68
CA ASP A 58 12.93 -22.67 -1.72
C ASP A 58 13.07 -21.74 -2.93
N MET A 59 11.97 -21.13 -3.35
CA MET A 59 11.96 -20.09 -4.40
C MET A 59 12.77 -18.87 -3.99
N LEU A 60 12.58 -18.37 -2.76
CA LEU A 60 13.27 -17.19 -2.27
C LEU A 60 14.78 -17.41 -2.16
N LYS A 61 15.20 -18.57 -1.64
CA LYS A 61 16.63 -18.98 -1.59
C LYS A 61 17.27 -18.99 -2.99
N GLN A 62 16.55 -19.48 -4.00
CA GLN A 62 17.03 -19.46 -5.39
C GLN A 62 17.09 -18.04 -5.96
N THR A 63 16.14 -17.19 -5.59
CA THR A 63 16.07 -15.77 -6.04
C THR A 63 17.23 -14.95 -5.46
N GLU A 64 17.47 -15.05 -4.16
CA GLU A 64 18.47 -14.23 -3.45
C GLU A 64 19.89 -14.78 -3.63
N GLY A 65 20.05 -16.07 -3.94
CA GLY A 65 21.35 -16.74 -4.01
C GLY A 65 21.97 -16.96 -2.63
N PHE A 66 23.13 -17.65 -2.59
CA PHE A 66 23.79 -17.99 -1.33
C PHE A 66 25.19 -17.38 -1.23
N ALA A 67 25.41 -16.55 -0.22
CA ALA A 67 26.72 -15.98 0.12
C ALA A 67 27.24 -16.65 1.41
N PRO A 68 28.32 -17.46 1.33
CA PRO A 68 28.83 -18.20 2.51
C PRO A 68 29.50 -17.32 3.56
N ARG A 69 29.87 -16.08 3.20
CA ARG A 69 30.55 -15.11 4.05
C ARG A 69 29.81 -13.78 4.08
N ALA A 70 29.99 -13.03 5.14
CA ALA A 70 29.44 -11.69 5.24
C ALA A 70 30.06 -10.77 4.18
N TYR A 71 29.21 -9.99 3.52
CA TYR A 71 29.58 -9.00 2.53
C TYR A 71 28.79 -7.70 2.76
N TRP A 72 29.34 -6.58 2.28
CA TRP A 72 28.68 -5.30 2.33
C TRP A 72 27.79 -5.10 1.09
N ASP A 73 26.48 -4.92 1.25
CA ASP A 73 25.52 -4.77 0.16
C ASP A 73 25.03 -3.33 -0.03
N ASN A 74 25.93 -2.37 0.03
CA ASN A 74 25.70 -0.93 -0.07
C ASN A 74 25.00 -0.29 1.12
N SER A 75 24.26 -1.02 1.94
CA SER A 75 23.48 -0.48 3.06
C SER A 75 23.78 -1.19 4.38
N GLN A 76 24.11 -2.47 4.34
CA GLN A 76 24.31 -3.30 5.53
C GLN A 76 25.26 -4.47 5.27
N TRP A 77 25.72 -5.12 6.33
CA TRP A 77 26.36 -6.42 6.22
C TRP A 77 25.32 -7.50 6.03
N SER A 78 25.44 -8.27 4.96
CA SER A 78 24.56 -9.39 4.60
C SER A 78 25.32 -10.71 4.55
N VAL A 79 24.63 -11.83 4.81
CA VAL A 79 25.19 -13.19 4.78
C VAL A 79 24.10 -14.19 4.38
N GLY A 80 24.49 -15.37 3.91
CA GLY A 80 23.56 -16.43 3.53
C GLY A 80 22.71 -16.04 2.33
N TYR A 81 21.43 -15.94 2.48
CA TYR A 81 20.45 -15.58 1.44
C TYR A 81 20.13 -14.07 1.44
N GLY A 82 21.16 -13.21 1.48
CA GLY A 82 20.97 -11.77 1.50
C GLY A 82 20.43 -11.21 2.81
N THR A 83 20.37 -12.01 3.86
CA THR A 83 19.86 -11.60 5.16
C THR A 83 20.87 -10.72 5.89
N ARG A 84 20.36 -9.76 6.67
CA ARG A 84 21.21 -8.93 7.53
C ARG A 84 22.04 -9.82 8.45
N CYS A 85 23.35 -9.67 8.43
CA CYS A 85 24.25 -10.33 9.35
C CYS A 85 24.17 -9.64 10.71
N PRO A 86 23.73 -10.31 11.80
CA PRO A 86 23.73 -9.71 13.14
C PRO A 86 25.14 -9.24 13.52
N ASN A 87 25.26 -8.11 14.21
CA ASN A 87 26.54 -7.54 14.57
C ASN A 87 27.41 -8.49 15.39
N GLU A 88 26.81 -9.28 16.25
CA GLU A 88 27.48 -10.31 17.06
C GLU A 88 28.03 -11.49 16.23
N MET A 89 27.51 -11.68 15.02
CA MET A 89 27.90 -12.73 14.09
C MET A 89 28.90 -12.27 13.04
N LEU A 90 29.14 -10.96 12.90
CA LEU A 90 30.03 -10.41 11.86
C LEU A 90 31.44 -11.02 11.92
N ALA A 91 32.03 -11.13 13.12
CA ALA A 91 33.35 -11.75 13.30
C ALA A 91 33.35 -13.24 12.94
N THR A 92 32.24 -13.94 13.15
CA THR A 92 32.07 -15.36 12.85
C THR A 92 32.08 -15.62 11.35
N TYR A 93 31.44 -14.74 10.58
CA TYR A 93 31.27 -14.89 9.13
C TYR A 93 32.09 -13.86 8.31
N ASP A 94 33.09 -13.22 8.94
CA ASP A 94 33.96 -12.25 8.27
C ASP A 94 34.59 -12.81 7.00
N ALA A 95 34.62 -12.00 5.94
CA ALA A 95 35.07 -12.44 4.61
C ALA A 95 36.51 -12.96 4.58
N ALA A 96 37.38 -12.41 5.44
CA ALA A 96 38.81 -12.76 5.46
C ALA A 96 39.19 -13.81 6.51
N THR A 97 38.57 -13.73 7.69
CA THR A 97 39.02 -14.48 8.88
C THR A 97 37.94 -15.40 9.47
N GLY A 98 36.69 -15.23 9.08
CA GLY A 98 35.56 -16.00 9.59
C GLY A 98 35.45 -17.41 9.00
N ARG A 99 34.41 -18.15 9.39
CA ARG A 99 34.00 -19.40 8.76
C ARG A 99 32.84 -19.20 7.80
N ASP A 100 32.59 -20.16 6.92
CA ASP A 100 31.40 -20.17 6.10
C ASP A 100 30.15 -20.41 6.97
N ILE A 101 29.06 -19.69 6.69
CA ILE A 101 27.73 -20.01 7.21
C ILE A 101 27.24 -21.28 6.51
N THR A 102 26.61 -22.17 7.24
CA THR A 102 25.94 -23.33 6.63
C THR A 102 24.57 -22.91 6.06
N GLU A 103 24.06 -23.66 5.08
CA GLU A 103 22.72 -23.40 4.52
C GLU A 103 21.63 -23.44 5.59
N ALA A 104 21.72 -24.35 6.57
CA ALA A 104 20.77 -24.43 7.68
C ALA A 104 20.81 -23.19 8.59
N GLU A 105 21.99 -22.66 8.90
CA GLU A 105 22.13 -21.42 9.66
C GLU A 105 21.60 -20.22 8.88
N ALA A 106 21.88 -20.15 7.58
CA ALA A 106 21.39 -19.10 6.69
C ALA A 106 19.87 -19.15 6.53
N GLU A 107 19.29 -20.34 6.42
CA GLU A 107 17.84 -20.53 6.37
C GLU A 107 17.17 -20.10 7.69
N ALA A 108 17.76 -20.42 8.83
CA ALA A 108 17.27 -19.97 10.12
C ALA A 108 17.28 -18.43 10.26
N LEU A 109 18.32 -17.77 9.76
CA LEU A 109 18.38 -16.31 9.70
C LEU A 109 17.29 -15.74 8.78
N LEU A 110 17.11 -16.32 7.60
CA LEU A 110 16.09 -15.93 6.64
C LEU A 110 14.69 -16.07 7.24
N GLN A 111 14.35 -17.22 7.81
CA GLN A 111 13.06 -17.47 8.46
C GLN A 111 12.81 -16.52 9.63
N ASN A 112 13.85 -16.19 10.41
CA ASN A 112 13.69 -15.24 11.51
C ASN A 112 13.40 -13.83 10.98
N MET A 113 14.06 -13.40 9.91
CA MET A 113 13.81 -12.10 9.28
C MET A 113 12.43 -12.03 8.64
N LEU A 114 11.92 -13.13 8.07
CA LEU A 114 10.60 -13.18 7.44
C LEU A 114 9.46 -12.94 8.43
N LYS A 115 9.63 -13.22 9.73
CA LYS A 115 8.58 -13.02 10.74
C LYS A 115 8.04 -11.59 10.80
N ASP A 116 8.90 -10.60 10.62
CA ASP A 116 8.48 -9.20 10.61
C ASP A 116 7.62 -8.90 9.38
N PHE A 117 8.01 -9.40 8.20
CA PHE A 117 7.24 -9.25 6.97
C PHE A 117 5.95 -10.07 6.98
N GLU A 118 5.97 -11.27 7.57
CA GLU A 118 4.77 -12.07 7.82
C GLU A 118 3.77 -11.33 8.70
N ALA A 119 4.25 -10.65 9.74
CA ALA A 119 3.41 -9.84 10.61
C ALA A 119 2.72 -8.70 9.83
N GLU A 120 3.44 -8.04 8.91
CA GLU A 120 2.90 -6.97 8.06
C GLU A 120 1.77 -7.47 7.14
N VAL A 121 2.00 -8.60 6.43
CA VAL A 121 0.99 -9.19 5.54
C VAL A 121 -0.20 -9.71 6.34
N ASN A 122 0.02 -10.39 7.47
CA ASN A 122 -1.04 -10.87 8.36
C ASN A 122 -1.86 -9.70 8.96
N ASN A 123 -1.23 -8.55 9.25
CA ASN A 123 -1.94 -7.35 9.67
C ASN A 123 -2.88 -6.81 8.58
N LEU A 124 -2.45 -6.80 7.32
CA LEU A 124 -3.31 -6.45 6.20
C LEU A 124 -4.51 -7.40 6.10
N ILE A 125 -4.25 -8.73 6.17
CA ILE A 125 -5.30 -9.77 6.13
C ILE A 125 -6.33 -9.54 7.23
N ARG A 126 -5.89 -9.33 8.46
CA ARG A 126 -6.79 -9.12 9.62
C ARG A 126 -7.60 -7.82 9.51
N ARG A 127 -6.94 -6.71 9.17
CA ARG A 127 -7.60 -5.39 9.08
C ARG A 127 -8.73 -5.36 8.04
N HIS A 128 -8.56 -6.08 6.95
CA HIS A 128 -9.51 -6.07 5.84
C HIS A 128 -10.26 -7.40 5.68
N SER A 129 -10.14 -8.30 6.65
CA SER A 129 -10.80 -9.63 6.64
C SER A 129 -10.58 -10.35 5.29
N LEU A 130 -9.34 -10.34 4.80
CA LEU A 130 -9.00 -10.98 3.53
C LEU A 130 -8.98 -12.50 3.69
N SER A 131 -9.29 -13.22 2.62
CA SER A 131 -9.10 -14.65 2.51
C SER A 131 -8.14 -14.93 1.36
N LEU A 132 -6.89 -15.21 1.70
CA LEU A 132 -5.84 -15.51 0.74
C LEU A 132 -5.56 -17.01 0.69
N SER A 133 -5.22 -17.50 -0.50
CA SER A 133 -4.57 -18.81 -0.65
C SER A 133 -3.12 -18.73 -0.19
N GLN A 134 -2.47 -19.87 0.03
CA GLN A 134 -1.06 -19.88 0.41
C GLN A 134 -0.18 -19.19 -0.63
N TYR A 135 -0.40 -19.43 -1.90
CA TYR A 135 0.41 -18.81 -2.96
C TYR A 135 0.15 -17.29 -3.12
N GLU A 136 -1.08 -16.80 -2.87
CA GLU A 136 -1.36 -15.37 -2.82
C GLU A 136 -0.62 -14.72 -1.64
N TYR A 137 -0.63 -15.36 -0.47
CA TYR A 137 0.11 -14.92 0.70
C TYR A 137 1.62 -14.87 0.44
N ASP A 138 2.18 -15.96 -0.08
CA ASP A 138 3.61 -16.08 -0.37
C ASP A 138 4.09 -15.06 -1.40
N ALA A 139 3.25 -14.73 -2.40
CA ALA A 139 3.54 -13.69 -3.36
C ALA A 139 3.62 -12.30 -2.71
N LEU A 140 2.66 -11.99 -1.81
CA LEU A 140 2.67 -10.73 -1.06
C LEU A 140 3.84 -10.68 -0.07
N LEU A 141 4.22 -11.81 0.49
CA LEU A 141 5.38 -11.92 1.38
C LEU A 141 6.69 -11.67 0.60
N SER A 142 6.86 -12.25 -0.61
CA SER A 142 7.98 -11.96 -1.51
C SER A 142 8.07 -10.48 -1.83
N PHE A 143 6.93 -9.89 -2.19
CA PHE A 143 6.85 -8.46 -2.47
C PHE A 143 7.25 -7.62 -1.25
N THR A 144 6.71 -7.95 -0.07
CA THR A 144 6.98 -7.24 1.18
C THR A 144 8.45 -7.38 1.60
N TYR A 145 9.04 -8.56 1.43
CA TYR A 145 10.45 -8.80 1.67
C TYR A 145 11.35 -7.87 0.86
N ASN A 146 11.02 -7.61 -0.41
CA ASN A 146 11.82 -6.77 -1.29
C ASN A 146 11.49 -5.27 -1.20
N CYS A 147 10.19 -4.91 -1.08
CA CYS A 147 9.72 -3.52 -1.11
C CYS A 147 9.48 -2.92 0.28
N GLY A 148 9.58 -3.73 1.35
CA GLY A 148 9.18 -3.33 2.69
C GLY A 148 7.67 -3.35 2.92
N GLY A 149 7.24 -3.24 4.19
CA GLY A 149 5.84 -3.39 4.60
C GLY A 149 4.96 -2.15 4.41
N ALA A 150 5.52 -0.98 4.03
CA ALA A 150 4.78 0.28 3.98
C ALA A 150 3.52 0.24 3.09
N TRP A 151 3.52 -0.52 2.01
CA TRP A 151 2.38 -0.67 1.12
C TRP A 151 1.16 -1.31 1.80
N THR A 152 1.37 -2.13 2.84
CA THR A 152 0.28 -2.80 3.57
C THR A 152 -0.57 -1.82 4.36
N TYR A 153 -0.01 -0.70 4.80
CA TYR A 153 -0.69 0.36 5.56
C TYR A 153 -1.13 1.53 4.69
N ASN A 154 -0.49 1.72 3.54
CA ASN A 154 -0.87 2.78 2.61
C ASN A 154 -2.08 2.35 1.79
N GLU A 155 -3.28 2.71 2.26
CA GLU A 155 -4.54 2.39 1.58
C GLU A 155 -4.68 3.05 0.20
N ASP A 156 -3.92 4.09 -0.09
CA ASP A 156 -3.85 4.76 -1.39
C ASP A 156 -2.88 4.08 -2.37
N SER A 157 -2.11 3.11 -1.89
CA SER A 157 -1.25 2.29 -2.75
C SER A 157 -2.08 1.49 -3.75
N ALA A 158 -1.65 1.46 -5.01
CA ALA A 158 -2.34 0.70 -6.05
C ALA A 158 -2.42 -0.80 -5.72
N LEU A 159 -1.34 -1.37 -5.15
CA LEU A 159 -1.30 -2.77 -4.75
C LEU A 159 -2.25 -3.06 -3.58
N ASN A 160 -2.25 -2.22 -2.54
CA ASN A 160 -3.15 -2.36 -1.41
C ASN A 160 -4.62 -2.38 -1.87
N ARG A 161 -5.01 -1.40 -2.72
CA ARG A 161 -6.35 -1.36 -3.28
C ARG A 161 -6.69 -2.59 -4.12
N ALA A 162 -5.76 -3.02 -4.98
CA ALA A 162 -5.96 -4.19 -5.83
C ALA A 162 -6.20 -5.47 -5.01
N VAL A 163 -5.38 -5.69 -3.99
CA VAL A 163 -5.50 -6.86 -3.09
C VAL A 163 -6.82 -6.82 -2.31
N ARG A 164 -7.18 -5.69 -1.73
CA ARG A 164 -8.42 -5.54 -0.95
C ARG A 164 -9.68 -5.74 -1.79
N ALA A 165 -9.71 -5.20 -2.99
CA ALA A 165 -10.85 -5.36 -3.90
C ALA A 165 -10.88 -6.72 -4.61
N GLY A 166 -9.87 -7.57 -4.40
CA GLY A 166 -9.73 -8.86 -5.07
C GLY A 166 -9.53 -8.72 -6.58
N HIS A 167 -8.85 -7.66 -7.02
CA HIS A 167 -8.52 -7.52 -8.42
C HIS A 167 -7.58 -8.62 -8.88
N SER A 168 -7.79 -9.07 -10.10
CA SER A 168 -7.02 -10.13 -10.74
C SER A 168 -6.60 -9.69 -12.15
N GLY A 169 -5.86 -10.54 -12.85
CA GLY A 169 -5.45 -10.28 -14.22
C GLY A 169 -4.57 -9.01 -14.33
N THR A 170 -4.80 -8.23 -15.37
CA THR A 170 -3.98 -7.06 -15.71
C THR A 170 -3.98 -5.99 -14.61
N ASP A 171 -5.05 -5.81 -13.85
CA ASP A 171 -5.09 -4.79 -12.79
C ASP A 171 -4.10 -5.09 -11.66
N LEU A 172 -3.93 -6.37 -11.28
CA LEU A 172 -2.93 -6.76 -10.28
C LEU A 172 -1.50 -6.68 -10.83
N VAL A 173 -1.29 -7.20 -12.07
CA VAL A 173 0.03 -7.12 -12.73
C VAL A 173 0.48 -5.67 -12.88
N TYR A 174 -0.42 -4.78 -13.26
CA TYR A 174 -0.18 -3.35 -13.31
C TYR A 174 0.22 -2.80 -11.93
N ALA A 175 -0.58 -3.08 -10.90
CA ALA A 175 -0.33 -2.57 -9.55
C ALA A 175 1.05 -3.01 -9.00
N MET A 176 1.48 -4.25 -9.24
CA MET A 176 2.81 -4.73 -8.85
C MET A 176 3.90 -4.08 -9.69
N SER A 177 3.70 -3.92 -11.01
CA SER A 177 4.72 -3.35 -11.90
C SER A 177 5.16 -1.93 -11.53
N LEU A 178 4.32 -1.17 -10.83
CA LEU A 178 4.65 0.19 -10.36
C LEU A 178 5.82 0.23 -9.35
N TYR A 179 6.22 -0.90 -8.78
CA TYR A 179 7.32 -1.02 -7.81
C TYR A 179 8.59 -1.62 -8.43
N SER A 180 8.84 -1.32 -9.70
CA SER A 180 9.94 -1.91 -10.47
C SER A 180 11.18 -1.04 -10.56
N LEU A 181 11.06 0.27 -10.27
CA LEU A 181 12.14 1.23 -10.40
C LEU A 181 13.15 1.09 -9.25
N VAL A 182 14.44 1.04 -9.61
CA VAL A 182 15.57 1.14 -8.68
C VAL A 182 16.50 2.21 -9.24
N ASP A 183 16.71 3.28 -8.49
CA ASP A 183 17.39 4.50 -8.95
C ASP A 183 16.77 5.02 -10.25
N THR A 184 17.40 4.75 -11.38
CA THR A 184 16.97 5.21 -12.70
C THR A 184 16.70 4.06 -13.68
N ASP A 185 16.54 2.83 -13.21
CA ASP A 185 16.34 1.65 -14.06
C ASP A 185 15.22 0.74 -13.53
N TYR A 186 14.41 0.18 -14.43
CA TYR A 186 13.37 -0.82 -14.10
C TYR A 186 13.98 -2.21 -13.87
N MET A 187 14.95 -2.30 -12.98
CA MET A 187 15.69 -3.54 -12.71
C MET A 187 14.81 -4.63 -12.10
N LEU A 188 13.75 -4.24 -11.39
CA LEU A 188 12.89 -5.18 -10.66
C LEU A 188 11.63 -5.61 -11.42
N ILE A 189 11.44 -5.18 -12.68
CA ILE A 189 10.19 -5.50 -13.41
C ILE A 189 9.97 -7.01 -13.52
N GLN A 190 11.01 -7.80 -13.79
CA GLN A 190 10.90 -9.24 -13.88
C GLN A 190 10.49 -9.86 -12.54
N ARG A 191 11.02 -9.35 -11.43
CA ARG A 191 10.63 -9.79 -10.08
C ARG A 191 9.14 -9.49 -9.81
N ARG A 192 8.68 -8.29 -10.15
CA ARG A 192 7.25 -7.91 -10.03
C ARG A 192 6.32 -8.81 -10.84
N LEU A 193 6.74 -9.15 -12.08
CA LEU A 193 5.97 -10.06 -12.93
C LEU A 193 5.98 -11.50 -12.39
N SER A 194 7.08 -11.98 -11.82
CA SER A 194 7.19 -13.28 -11.14
C SER A 194 6.27 -13.34 -9.91
N GLU A 195 6.27 -12.30 -9.08
CA GLU A 195 5.40 -12.18 -7.91
C GLU A 195 3.91 -12.13 -8.32
N ALA A 196 3.57 -11.40 -9.38
CA ALA A 196 2.21 -11.40 -9.92
C ALA A 196 1.80 -12.78 -10.47
N TYR A 197 2.74 -13.51 -11.09
CA TYR A 197 2.51 -14.86 -11.60
C TYR A 197 2.27 -15.85 -10.45
N LEU A 198 3.05 -15.74 -9.37
CA LEU A 198 2.81 -16.51 -8.16
C LEU A 198 1.43 -16.19 -7.56
N TYR A 199 1.07 -14.90 -7.43
CA TYR A 199 -0.21 -14.49 -6.86
C TYR A 199 -1.42 -15.00 -7.67
N LEU A 200 -1.36 -14.94 -8.99
CA LEU A 200 -2.51 -15.25 -9.86
C LEU A 200 -2.62 -16.71 -10.25
N GLU A 201 -1.48 -17.39 -10.42
CA GLU A 201 -1.42 -18.75 -10.99
C GLU A 201 -0.84 -19.79 -10.02
N GLY A 202 -0.32 -19.37 -8.86
CA GLY A 202 0.28 -20.30 -7.87
C GLY A 202 1.60 -20.92 -8.32
N GLN A 203 2.32 -20.28 -9.25
CA GLN A 203 3.58 -20.81 -9.80
C GLN A 203 4.78 -20.24 -9.06
N TYR A 204 5.51 -21.11 -8.37
CA TYR A 204 6.71 -20.79 -7.59
C TYR A 204 7.95 -20.83 -8.48
N GLU A 205 8.12 -19.79 -9.29
CA GLU A 205 9.28 -19.64 -10.16
C GLU A 205 10.24 -18.58 -9.60
N ALA A 206 11.48 -18.98 -9.33
CA ALA A 206 12.49 -18.07 -8.84
C ALA A 206 12.86 -17.03 -9.90
N TYR A 207 12.86 -15.76 -9.51
CA TYR A 207 13.39 -14.69 -10.34
C TYR A 207 14.93 -14.81 -10.40
N ASN A 208 15.48 -14.88 -11.60
CA ASN A 208 16.93 -14.83 -11.81
C ASN A 208 17.27 -13.67 -12.74
N SER A 209 17.94 -12.66 -12.21
CA SER A 209 18.38 -11.47 -12.94
C SER A 209 19.37 -11.75 -14.08
N SER A 210 19.99 -12.94 -14.10
CA SER A 210 20.98 -13.33 -15.10
C SER A 210 20.40 -13.96 -16.36
N THR A 211 19.09 -14.19 -16.42
CA THR A 211 18.44 -14.71 -17.62
C THR A 211 18.15 -13.59 -18.60
N ASP A 212 18.52 -13.80 -19.84
CA ASP A 212 18.53 -12.87 -20.99
C ASP A 212 17.13 -12.38 -21.47
N GLY A 213 16.15 -12.27 -20.60
CA GLY A 213 14.79 -11.84 -20.95
C GLY A 213 13.93 -12.91 -21.66
N THR A 214 14.40 -14.13 -21.76
CA THR A 214 13.69 -15.27 -22.39
C THR A 214 12.78 -16.01 -21.41
N TYR A 215 12.41 -15.41 -20.31
CA TYR A 215 11.43 -16.02 -19.41
C TYR A 215 10.08 -16.20 -20.11
N PRO A 216 9.46 -17.40 -20.05
CA PRO A 216 8.20 -17.69 -20.71
C PRO A 216 7.01 -17.06 -19.95
N TYR A 217 7.18 -15.88 -19.34
CA TYR A 217 6.08 -15.28 -18.61
C TYR A 217 4.92 -14.95 -19.54
N ARG A 218 3.75 -15.39 -19.17
CA ARG A 218 2.48 -14.95 -19.75
C ARG A 218 2.23 -13.47 -19.49
N TYR A 219 3.00 -12.86 -18.58
CA TYR A 219 2.92 -11.49 -18.13
C TYR A 219 3.97 -10.65 -18.82
N ARG A 220 3.58 -9.47 -19.24
CA ARG A 220 4.35 -8.57 -20.07
C ARG A 220 4.27 -7.17 -19.52
N TYR A 221 5.06 -6.28 -20.08
CA TYR A 221 5.01 -4.86 -19.77
C TYR A 221 5.30 -4.01 -21.00
N VAL A 222 4.81 -2.80 -20.99
CA VAL A 222 5.14 -1.74 -21.94
C VAL A 222 5.59 -0.52 -21.17
N TYR A 223 6.34 0.34 -21.83
CA TYR A 223 6.65 1.67 -21.35
C TYR A 223 5.73 2.69 -21.99
N LEU A 224 5.41 3.77 -21.25
CA LEU A 224 4.48 4.82 -21.66
C LEU A 224 5.24 6.16 -21.73
N ASP A 225 5.36 6.71 -22.93
CA ASP A 225 5.92 8.04 -23.16
C ASP A 225 4.78 9.04 -23.37
N GLY A 226 4.65 10.02 -22.49
CA GLY A 226 3.62 11.06 -22.56
C GLY A 226 3.70 11.97 -23.79
N ASN A 227 4.84 11.97 -24.51
CA ASN A 227 5.07 12.60 -25.81
C ASN A 227 4.46 14.03 -25.92
N GLY A 228 4.86 14.88 -24.97
CA GLY A 228 4.34 16.25 -24.81
C GLY A 228 3.44 16.45 -23.60
N GLY A 229 2.80 15.38 -23.07
CA GLY A 229 2.22 15.29 -21.74
C GLY A 229 3.20 14.69 -20.75
N GLU A 230 2.79 14.57 -19.47
CA GLU A 230 3.53 13.87 -18.43
C GLU A 230 2.66 12.75 -17.87
N VAL A 231 3.19 11.53 -17.82
CA VAL A 231 2.48 10.38 -17.24
C VAL A 231 2.86 10.22 -15.78
N ARG A 232 1.92 9.77 -14.96
CA ARG A 232 2.19 9.48 -13.54
C ARG A 232 3.10 8.27 -13.38
N TYR A 233 2.92 7.28 -14.24
CA TYR A 233 3.69 6.04 -14.27
C TYR A 233 4.02 5.72 -15.72
N ASP A 234 5.27 5.56 -16.02
CA ASP A 234 5.78 5.28 -17.36
C ASP A 234 5.96 3.79 -17.65
N ILE A 235 5.49 2.91 -16.75
CA ILE A 235 5.48 1.46 -16.92
C ILE A 235 4.07 0.90 -16.72
N HIS A 236 3.71 -0.10 -17.53
CA HIS A 236 2.42 -0.77 -17.44
C HIS A 236 2.60 -2.28 -17.63
N GLY A 237 2.52 -3.04 -16.52
CA GLY A 237 2.46 -4.50 -16.53
C GLY A 237 1.06 -4.99 -16.92
N TYR A 238 0.99 -6.11 -17.64
CA TYR A 238 -0.28 -6.71 -18.09
C TYR A 238 -0.14 -8.20 -18.34
N THR A 239 -1.29 -8.88 -18.46
CA THR A 239 -1.37 -10.28 -18.93
C THR A 239 -2.22 -10.39 -20.19
N ALA A 240 -1.76 -11.20 -21.16
CA ALA A 240 -2.52 -11.47 -22.38
C ALA A 240 -3.83 -12.22 -22.11
N ALA A 241 -3.97 -12.88 -20.95
CA ALA A 241 -5.19 -13.57 -20.56
C ALA A 241 -6.33 -12.60 -20.13
N ASP A 242 -5.99 -11.35 -19.80
CA ASP A 242 -6.94 -10.28 -19.47
C ASP A 242 -6.55 -9.00 -20.23
N PRO A 243 -6.84 -8.96 -21.56
CA PRO A 243 -6.46 -7.83 -22.39
C PRO A 243 -7.22 -6.56 -22.00
N ARG A 244 -6.47 -5.47 -21.79
CA ARG A 244 -6.99 -4.15 -21.41
C ARG A 244 -6.36 -3.06 -22.25
N ALA A 245 -7.04 -1.92 -22.38
CA ALA A 245 -6.43 -0.72 -22.89
C ALA A 245 -5.31 -0.25 -21.95
N PRO A 246 -4.18 0.27 -22.46
CA PRO A 246 -3.17 0.89 -21.62
C PRO A 246 -3.75 2.05 -20.80
N LYS A 247 -3.48 2.08 -19.49
CA LYS A 247 -3.97 3.15 -18.60
C LYS A 247 -3.30 4.48 -18.94
N ALA A 248 -4.05 5.56 -18.77
CA ALA A 248 -3.66 6.92 -19.16
C ALA A 248 -3.87 7.91 -18.00
N THR A 249 -3.02 7.81 -16.98
CA THR A 249 -2.98 8.79 -15.88
C THR A 249 -1.90 9.83 -16.18
N PHE A 250 -2.31 11.05 -16.52
CA PHE A 250 -1.38 12.13 -16.81
C PHE A 250 -1.31 13.11 -15.63
N THR A 251 -0.10 13.41 -15.16
CA THR A 251 0.15 14.50 -14.20
C THR A 251 0.05 15.86 -14.89
N ARG A 252 0.36 15.90 -16.20
CA ARG A 252 0.18 17.08 -17.04
C ARG A 252 -0.36 16.68 -18.42
N ILE A 253 -1.52 17.23 -18.77
CA ILE A 253 -2.09 17.15 -20.12
C ILE A 253 -1.67 18.43 -20.86
N PRO A 254 -1.18 18.34 -22.12
CA PRO A 254 -0.73 19.50 -22.87
C PRO A 254 -1.83 20.53 -23.08
N THR A 255 -1.45 21.81 -23.06
CA THR A 255 -2.32 22.95 -23.40
C THR A 255 -1.70 23.76 -24.51
N GLY A 256 -2.53 24.48 -25.26
CA GLY A 256 -2.14 25.36 -26.36
C GLY A 256 -2.95 26.61 -26.39
N VAL A 257 -2.68 27.45 -27.39
CA VAL A 257 -3.49 28.63 -27.72
C VAL A 257 -3.89 28.55 -29.20
N ASP A 258 -5.13 28.90 -29.52
CA ASP A 258 -5.62 28.96 -30.90
C ASP A 258 -5.10 30.22 -31.63
N GLY A 259 -5.43 30.35 -32.93
CA GLY A 259 -5.04 31.50 -33.72
C GLY A 259 -5.63 32.86 -33.27
N ALA A 260 -6.61 32.84 -32.37
CA ALA A 260 -7.21 34.04 -31.75
C ALA A 260 -6.60 34.31 -30.35
N GLY A 261 -5.69 33.47 -29.88
CA GLY A 261 -5.06 33.59 -28.56
C GLY A 261 -5.86 32.93 -27.41
N ASN A 262 -6.93 32.19 -27.71
CA ASN A 262 -7.69 31.49 -26.67
C ASN A 262 -6.99 30.23 -26.24
N PRO A 263 -6.85 29.96 -24.91
CA PRO A 263 -6.23 28.76 -24.43
C PRO A 263 -7.15 27.53 -24.62
N PHE A 264 -6.56 26.39 -24.95
CA PHE A 264 -7.25 25.09 -25.04
C PHE A 264 -6.42 23.94 -24.47
N VAL A 265 -7.10 22.83 -24.19
CA VAL A 265 -6.47 21.57 -23.76
C VAL A 265 -6.43 20.61 -24.94
N TYR A 266 -5.28 19.98 -25.19
CA TYR A 266 -5.19 18.92 -26.19
C TYR A 266 -5.96 17.68 -25.71
N THR A 267 -6.55 16.96 -26.67
CA THR A 267 -7.26 15.70 -26.38
C THR A 267 -6.32 14.52 -26.58
N PHE A 268 -6.28 13.60 -25.62
CA PHE A 268 -5.54 12.36 -25.75
C PHE A 268 -6.15 11.48 -26.84
N ALA A 269 -5.41 11.25 -27.92
CA ALA A 269 -5.86 10.48 -29.09
C ALA A 269 -5.62 8.97 -28.94
N GLY A 270 -4.77 8.57 -27.99
CA GLY A 270 -4.44 7.18 -27.70
C GLY A 270 -2.95 6.93 -27.62
N TRP A 271 -2.61 5.67 -27.35
CA TRP A 271 -1.23 5.17 -27.36
C TRP A 271 -0.87 4.65 -28.76
N TYR A 272 0.32 4.97 -29.23
CA TYR A 272 0.81 4.60 -30.55
C TYR A 272 2.19 3.97 -30.50
N SER A 273 2.53 3.18 -31.55
CA SER A 273 3.84 2.54 -31.68
C SER A 273 4.99 3.50 -32.05
N ALA A 274 4.69 4.76 -32.35
CA ALA A 274 5.65 5.79 -32.69
C ALA A 274 5.22 7.16 -32.16
N PRO A 275 6.16 8.09 -31.91
CA PRO A 275 5.86 9.43 -31.39
C PRO A 275 5.02 10.28 -32.35
N THR A 276 5.11 9.99 -33.65
CA THR A 276 4.30 10.59 -34.72
C THR A 276 3.89 9.52 -35.71
N GLY A 277 2.62 9.48 -36.10
CA GLY A 277 2.08 8.38 -36.93
C GLY A 277 2.11 7.06 -36.15
N GLY A 278 2.49 5.97 -36.82
CA GLY A 278 2.52 4.63 -36.21
C GLY A 278 1.13 4.02 -36.09
N THR A 279 1.06 2.85 -35.44
CA THR A 279 -0.17 2.11 -35.24
C THR A 279 -0.72 2.39 -33.84
N LYS A 280 -2.01 2.69 -33.76
CA LYS A 280 -2.70 2.86 -32.48
C LYS A 280 -2.82 1.51 -31.75
N VAL A 281 -2.54 1.51 -30.47
CA VAL A 281 -2.64 0.34 -29.59
C VAL A 281 -3.89 0.49 -28.75
N GLU A 282 -4.94 -0.23 -29.11
CA GLU A 282 -6.22 -0.18 -28.40
C GLU A 282 -6.22 -1.11 -27.19
N THR A 283 -5.45 -2.20 -27.24
CA THR A 283 -5.48 -3.27 -26.25
C THR A 283 -4.11 -3.90 -26.07
N LEU A 284 -3.73 -4.20 -24.85
CA LEU A 284 -2.56 -4.98 -24.48
C LEU A 284 -2.94 -6.48 -24.46
N ASP A 285 -2.82 -7.14 -25.58
CA ASP A 285 -3.29 -8.53 -25.83
C ASP A 285 -2.15 -9.56 -25.92
N GLY A 286 -0.91 -9.13 -25.65
CA GLY A 286 0.28 -9.97 -25.75
C GLY A 286 0.93 -10.00 -27.14
N SER A 287 0.41 -9.27 -28.12
CA SER A 287 1.03 -9.15 -29.45
C SER A 287 2.32 -8.32 -29.43
N LEU A 288 2.45 -7.41 -28.44
CA LEU A 288 3.62 -6.54 -28.31
C LEU A 288 4.76 -7.26 -27.54
N PRO A 289 6.01 -7.13 -27.97
CA PRO A 289 7.16 -7.53 -27.15
C PRO A 289 7.20 -6.80 -25.81
N SER A 290 7.63 -7.47 -24.74
CA SER A 290 7.90 -6.81 -23.45
C SER A 290 8.93 -5.69 -23.62
N GLY A 291 8.71 -4.56 -22.93
CA GLY A 291 9.59 -3.39 -23.02
C GLY A 291 9.32 -2.51 -24.25
N THR A 292 8.25 -2.78 -25.02
CA THR A 292 7.84 -1.86 -26.11
C THR A 292 7.45 -0.50 -25.54
N VAL A 293 7.98 0.57 -26.14
CA VAL A 293 7.58 1.95 -25.79
C VAL A 293 6.33 2.33 -26.60
N LEU A 294 5.31 2.78 -25.89
CA LEU A 294 4.10 3.38 -26.47
C LEU A 294 4.12 4.88 -26.25
N TYR A 295 3.73 5.63 -27.27
CA TYR A 295 3.77 7.08 -27.27
C TYR A 295 2.35 7.64 -27.25
N ALA A 296 2.07 8.54 -26.31
CA ALA A 296 0.85 9.32 -26.35
C ALA A 296 0.82 10.17 -27.64
N GLN A 297 -0.33 10.24 -28.30
CA GLN A 297 -0.53 11.25 -29.33
C GLN A 297 -1.71 12.14 -28.96
N TRP A 298 -1.64 13.38 -29.39
CA TRP A 298 -2.51 14.47 -28.95
C TRP A 298 -3.21 15.12 -30.12
N ALA A 299 -4.51 15.33 -29.99
CA ALA A 299 -5.32 16.03 -30.99
C ALA A 299 -5.61 17.46 -30.55
N ASP A 300 -5.57 18.38 -31.52
CA ASP A 300 -6.00 19.75 -31.35
C ASP A 300 -7.55 19.85 -31.26
N PRO A 301 -8.15 21.05 -31.01
CA PRO A 301 -9.59 21.19 -30.94
C PRO A 301 -10.36 20.85 -32.24
N ASN A 302 -9.66 20.73 -33.38
CA ASN A 302 -10.26 20.30 -34.67
C ASN A 302 -10.17 18.79 -34.84
N GLY A 303 -9.60 18.04 -33.85
CA GLY A 303 -9.42 16.60 -33.91
C GLY A 303 -8.20 16.17 -34.75
N GLN A 304 -7.32 17.08 -35.12
CA GLN A 304 -6.11 16.77 -35.84
C GLN A 304 -5.00 16.39 -34.88
N ILE A 305 -4.38 15.21 -35.07
CA ILE A 305 -3.20 14.78 -34.30
C ILE A 305 -2.02 15.63 -34.71
N VAL A 306 -1.39 16.27 -33.72
CA VAL A 306 -0.24 17.16 -33.91
C VAL A 306 0.95 16.74 -33.09
N PRO A 307 2.19 16.86 -33.61
CA PRO A 307 3.39 16.61 -32.81
C PRO A 307 3.57 17.75 -31.79
N LEU A 308 3.89 17.37 -30.54
CA LEU A 308 4.15 18.31 -29.47
C LEU A 308 5.62 18.24 -29.04
N PRO A 309 6.21 19.35 -28.51
CA PRO A 309 7.54 19.29 -27.92
C PRO A 309 7.54 18.35 -26.70
N LYS A 310 8.59 17.54 -26.55
CA LYS A 310 8.68 16.54 -25.47
C LYS A 310 8.89 17.15 -24.09
N GLY A 311 9.40 18.35 -23.98
CA GLY A 311 9.75 18.95 -22.69
C GLY A 311 9.48 20.44 -22.65
N ILE A 312 9.74 21.03 -21.48
CA ILE A 312 9.66 22.47 -21.25
C ILE A 312 10.96 23.10 -21.72
N PRO A 313 10.93 24.02 -22.74
CA PRO A 313 12.12 24.65 -23.26
C PRO A 313 12.87 25.46 -22.20
N LEU A 314 14.21 25.45 -22.30
CA LEU A 314 15.14 26.26 -21.50
C LEU A 314 16.04 27.10 -22.42
N ASN A 315 16.55 28.22 -21.92
CA ASN A 315 17.47 29.09 -22.63
C ASN A 315 18.94 28.57 -22.53
N ASN A 316 19.19 27.34 -23.02
CA ASN A 316 20.54 26.75 -23.03
C ASN A 316 21.25 26.87 -21.67
N VAL A 317 20.73 26.20 -20.65
CA VAL A 317 21.29 26.23 -19.30
C VAL A 317 22.53 25.33 -19.24
N THR A 318 23.61 25.82 -18.68
CA THR A 318 24.83 25.05 -18.42
C THR A 318 24.70 24.37 -17.05
N ALA A 319 24.98 23.07 -17.01
CA ALA A 319 24.99 22.27 -15.77
C ALA A 319 26.28 21.43 -15.68
N ASN A 320 26.74 21.16 -14.46
CA ASN A 320 27.83 20.23 -14.22
C ASN A 320 27.30 18.89 -13.69
N VAL A 321 27.82 17.80 -14.21
CA VAL A 321 27.52 16.45 -13.75
C VAL A 321 28.24 16.22 -12.41
N VAL A 322 27.49 15.97 -11.33
CA VAL A 322 28.07 15.78 -9.99
C VAL A 322 28.44 14.32 -9.73
N ASN A 323 27.68 13.39 -10.32
CA ASN A 323 27.98 11.96 -10.30
C ASN A 323 27.88 11.41 -11.73
N GLN A 324 28.58 10.31 -12.01
CA GLN A 324 28.47 9.68 -13.34
C GLN A 324 27.00 9.41 -13.67
N VAL A 325 26.58 9.84 -14.87
CA VAL A 325 25.19 9.70 -15.33
C VAL A 325 25.12 9.01 -16.68
N ASN A 326 24.13 8.14 -16.86
CA ASN A 326 23.83 7.53 -18.15
C ASN A 326 23.26 8.56 -19.13
N VAL A 327 23.73 8.52 -20.37
CA VAL A 327 23.16 9.27 -21.50
C VAL A 327 22.19 8.34 -22.24
N ARG A 328 21.01 8.83 -22.55
CA ARG A 328 19.92 8.04 -23.15
C ARG A 328 19.39 8.69 -24.43
N SER A 329 18.72 7.87 -25.26
CA SER A 329 18.09 8.33 -26.50
C SER A 329 16.77 9.08 -26.32
N GLY A 330 16.26 9.14 -25.09
CA GLY A 330 15.01 9.83 -24.73
C GLY A 330 14.90 10.06 -23.22
N PRO A 331 13.88 10.84 -22.79
CA PRO A 331 13.67 11.20 -21.39
C PRO A 331 12.92 10.09 -20.65
N GLY A 332 13.65 9.14 -20.10
CA GLY A 332 13.10 8.03 -19.35
C GLY A 332 14.09 6.89 -19.20
N THR A 333 13.96 6.10 -18.15
CA THR A 333 14.87 5.00 -17.85
C THR A 333 14.76 3.84 -18.84
N PHE A 334 13.64 3.73 -19.54
CA PHE A 334 13.38 2.73 -20.58
C PHE A 334 14.02 3.06 -21.94
N TYR A 335 14.51 4.29 -22.14
CA TYR A 335 15.25 4.63 -23.35
C TYR A 335 16.66 4.04 -23.34
N SER A 336 17.13 3.64 -24.54
CA SER A 336 18.44 3.02 -24.70
C SER A 336 19.56 3.89 -24.17
N LYS A 337 20.46 3.28 -23.39
CA LYS A 337 21.71 3.92 -22.97
C LYS A 337 22.61 4.09 -24.19
N THR A 338 22.98 5.32 -24.54
CA THR A 338 23.86 5.66 -25.66
C THR A 338 25.28 5.98 -25.21
N GLY A 339 25.50 6.13 -23.91
CA GLY A 339 26.77 6.44 -23.30
C GLY A 339 26.66 6.81 -21.83
N HIS A 340 27.68 7.45 -21.31
CA HIS A 340 27.69 8.03 -19.98
C HIS A 340 28.53 9.32 -19.96
N LEU A 341 28.26 10.19 -18.98
CA LEU A 341 29.08 11.35 -18.65
C LEU A 341 29.71 11.15 -17.28
N ALA A 342 31.02 11.43 -17.19
CA ALA A 342 31.73 11.35 -15.93
C ALA A 342 31.39 12.54 -15.02
N ALA A 343 31.56 12.39 -13.71
CA ALA A 343 31.53 13.50 -12.77
C ALA A 343 32.51 14.60 -13.18
N GLY A 344 32.08 15.86 -13.08
CA GLY A 344 32.85 17.02 -13.53
C GLY A 344 32.64 17.39 -15.01
N SER A 345 31.92 16.59 -15.81
CA SER A 345 31.52 16.95 -17.16
C SER A 345 30.55 18.12 -17.14
N THR A 346 30.66 19.05 -18.12
CA THR A 346 29.74 20.16 -18.31
C THR A 346 28.83 19.87 -19.50
N VAL A 347 27.54 20.13 -19.36
CA VAL A 347 26.51 19.93 -20.39
C VAL A 347 25.66 21.18 -20.55
N THR A 348 25.06 21.32 -21.75
CA THR A 348 24.10 22.36 -22.03
C THR A 348 22.72 21.74 -22.16
N ILE A 349 21.79 22.11 -21.27
CA ILE A 349 20.41 21.62 -21.23
C ILE A 349 19.53 22.58 -22.00
N LYS A 350 18.83 22.09 -23.03
CA LYS A 350 17.96 22.88 -23.94
C LYS A 350 16.51 22.86 -23.53
N GLN A 351 16.06 21.76 -22.91
CA GLN A 351 14.72 21.57 -22.37
C GLN A 351 14.80 20.55 -21.25
N TYR A 352 13.80 20.51 -20.39
CA TYR A 352 13.66 19.44 -19.41
C TYR A 352 12.28 18.79 -19.53
N TYR A 353 12.21 17.53 -19.15
CA TYR A 353 11.01 16.71 -19.10
C TYR A 353 10.88 16.11 -17.70
N ASP A 354 9.67 16.14 -17.15
CA ASP A 354 9.30 15.51 -15.91
C ASP A 354 8.49 14.26 -16.26
N ASP A 355 8.98 13.05 -15.90
CA ASP A 355 8.27 11.81 -16.14
C ASP A 355 7.35 11.43 -14.96
N GLY A 356 7.27 12.29 -13.94
CA GLY A 356 6.49 12.10 -12.71
C GLY A 356 7.32 11.55 -11.53
N GLU A 357 8.51 11.01 -11.79
CA GLU A 357 9.45 10.52 -10.78
C GLU A 357 10.81 11.21 -10.90
N LEU A 358 11.28 11.42 -12.11
CA LEU A 358 12.60 11.97 -12.42
C LEU A 358 12.51 13.16 -13.39
N LEU A 359 13.46 14.06 -13.26
CA LEU A 359 13.63 15.17 -14.18
C LEU A 359 14.74 14.83 -15.20
N TRP A 360 14.43 14.98 -16.47
CA TRP A 360 15.32 14.67 -17.58
C TRP A 360 15.73 15.94 -18.33
N GLY A 361 17.03 16.11 -18.61
CA GLY A 361 17.56 17.22 -19.37
C GLY A 361 17.97 16.79 -20.78
N ASP A 362 17.46 17.48 -21.80
CA ASP A 362 17.91 17.31 -23.20
C ASP A 362 19.21 18.07 -23.45
N CYS A 363 20.26 17.35 -23.77
CA CYS A 363 21.58 17.85 -24.11
C CYS A 363 21.81 17.94 -25.64
N GLY A 364 20.75 18.14 -26.43
CA GLY A 364 20.79 18.24 -27.89
C GLY A 364 20.48 16.92 -28.59
N GLY A 365 19.37 16.30 -28.20
CA GLY A 365 18.89 15.03 -28.72
C GLY A 365 19.35 13.81 -27.90
N SER A 366 20.14 14.04 -26.86
CA SER A 366 20.54 13.07 -25.86
C SER A 366 20.07 13.51 -24.48
N TRP A 367 19.59 12.58 -23.66
CA TRP A 367 18.94 12.89 -22.41
C TRP A 367 19.73 12.35 -21.21
N ILE A 368 19.74 13.12 -20.12
CA ILE A 368 20.36 12.74 -18.85
C ILE A 368 19.37 13.01 -17.69
N CYS A 369 19.45 12.22 -16.63
CA CYS A 369 18.72 12.49 -15.40
C CYS A 369 19.35 13.68 -14.67
N LEU A 370 18.55 14.72 -14.38
CA LEU A 370 19.02 15.97 -13.78
C LEU A 370 19.42 15.84 -12.31
N SER A 371 18.95 14.82 -11.60
CA SER A 371 19.38 14.54 -10.22
C SER A 371 20.87 14.23 -10.08
N TYR A 372 21.54 13.92 -11.18
CA TYR A 372 22.99 13.69 -11.24
C TYR A 372 23.78 14.95 -11.66
N THR A 373 23.13 16.12 -11.69
CA THR A 373 23.74 17.40 -12.04
C THR A 373 23.59 18.40 -10.90
N ASP A 374 24.31 19.53 -10.97
CA ASP A 374 24.14 20.68 -10.06
C ASP A 374 22.98 21.60 -10.48
N TYR A 375 22.25 21.25 -11.53
CA TYR A 375 21.12 22.02 -12.03
C TYR A 375 19.79 21.45 -11.56
N THR A 376 19.04 22.30 -10.89
CA THR A 376 17.63 22.08 -10.64
C THR A 376 16.82 23.03 -11.53
N PRO A 377 15.91 22.55 -12.38
CA PRO A 377 15.03 23.42 -13.13
C PRO A 377 14.35 24.40 -12.16
N PRO A 378 14.18 25.68 -12.55
CA PRO A 378 13.35 26.58 -11.76
C PRO A 378 12.02 25.87 -11.55
N ALA A 379 11.52 25.87 -10.31
CA ALA A 379 10.13 25.50 -10.06
C ALA A 379 9.31 26.20 -11.16
N ALA A 380 8.46 25.44 -11.84
CA ALA A 380 7.58 26.01 -12.85
C ALA A 380 7.03 27.31 -12.25
N PRO A 381 7.09 28.45 -12.96
CA PRO A 381 6.74 29.75 -12.38
C PRO A 381 5.47 29.54 -11.60
N ALA A 382 5.49 29.94 -10.30
CA ALA A 382 4.34 29.73 -9.43
C ALA A 382 3.17 30.31 -10.18
N LYS A 383 2.35 29.44 -10.78
CA LYS A 383 1.18 29.87 -11.51
C LYS A 383 0.38 30.70 -10.52
N SER A 384 -0.07 31.86 -10.93
CA SER A 384 -0.96 32.70 -10.15
C SER A 384 -2.07 31.83 -9.58
N GLY A 385 -2.53 32.10 -8.37
CA GLY A 385 -3.42 31.18 -7.62
C GLY A 385 -4.53 30.62 -8.48
N ILE A 386 -4.91 29.39 -8.24
CA ILE A 386 -6.02 28.71 -8.95
C ILE A 386 -7.29 29.55 -8.74
N SER A 387 -7.98 29.86 -9.83
CA SER A 387 -9.24 30.63 -9.83
C SER A 387 -10.47 29.74 -10.08
N GLY A 388 -10.26 28.48 -10.50
CA GLY A 388 -11.33 27.52 -10.71
C GLY A 388 -10.83 26.21 -11.31
N ILE A 389 -11.69 25.18 -11.25
CA ILE A 389 -11.49 23.90 -11.92
C ILE A 389 -12.75 23.47 -12.64
N THR A 390 -12.60 22.69 -13.71
CA THR A 390 -13.73 22.15 -14.49
C THR A 390 -13.39 20.76 -14.97
N LEU A 391 -14.29 19.79 -14.78
CA LEU A 391 -14.13 18.46 -15.33
C LEU A 391 -14.55 18.46 -16.81
N LEU A 392 -13.57 18.35 -17.71
CA LEU A 392 -13.81 18.32 -19.16
C LEU A 392 -14.22 16.95 -19.66
N SER A 393 -13.66 15.89 -19.09
CA SER A 393 -14.10 14.51 -19.35
C SER A 393 -14.12 13.71 -18.05
N GLN A 394 -15.06 12.77 -17.99
CA GLN A 394 -15.21 11.85 -16.87
C GLN A 394 -14.23 10.67 -17.00
N PRO A 395 -13.99 9.91 -15.91
CA PRO A 395 -13.25 8.65 -16.00
C PRO A 395 -13.81 7.74 -17.08
N SER A 396 -12.92 7.05 -17.80
CA SER A 396 -13.30 6.12 -18.89
C SER A 396 -14.03 4.88 -18.37
N ASP A 397 -13.72 4.44 -17.15
CA ASP A 397 -14.44 3.39 -16.43
C ASP A 397 -14.92 3.93 -15.07
N PRO A 398 -16.16 4.44 -14.99
CA PRO A 398 -16.72 5.00 -13.76
C PRO A 398 -17.34 3.92 -12.85
N ARG A 399 -16.82 2.69 -12.84
CA ARG A 399 -17.33 1.58 -12.03
C ARG A 399 -16.43 1.28 -10.85
N CYS A 400 -17.03 0.82 -9.76
CA CYS A 400 -16.31 0.31 -8.59
C CYS A 400 -17.09 -0.84 -7.96
N ILE A 401 -16.39 -1.68 -7.23
CA ILE A 401 -16.99 -2.76 -6.44
C ILE A 401 -17.55 -2.19 -5.15
N GLN A 402 -18.70 -2.68 -4.71
CA GLN A 402 -19.31 -2.27 -3.45
C GLN A 402 -18.32 -2.34 -2.27
N GLY A 403 -18.21 -1.24 -1.54
CA GLY A 403 -17.26 -1.09 -0.42
C GLY A 403 -15.82 -0.76 -0.81
N HIS A 404 -15.51 -0.65 -2.11
CA HIS A 404 -14.17 -0.34 -2.61
C HIS A 404 -14.18 0.92 -3.49
N LEU A 405 -13.06 1.64 -3.53
CA LEU A 405 -12.87 2.74 -4.48
C LEU A 405 -12.63 2.19 -5.89
N PRO A 406 -12.86 2.99 -6.95
CA PRO A 406 -12.50 2.58 -8.31
C PRO A 406 -11.00 2.27 -8.44
N VAL A 407 -10.64 1.45 -9.41
CA VAL A 407 -9.23 1.08 -9.65
C VAL A 407 -8.41 2.28 -10.06
N SER A 408 -8.97 3.12 -10.94
CA SER A 408 -8.35 4.36 -11.42
C SER A 408 -9.43 5.34 -11.86
N LEU A 409 -9.04 6.59 -12.08
CA LEU A 409 -9.87 7.63 -12.68
C LEU A 409 -9.34 8.03 -14.07
N ASP A 410 -8.66 7.09 -14.72
CA ASP A 410 -8.05 7.31 -16.05
C ASP A 410 -9.08 7.74 -17.09
N GLY A 411 -8.61 8.52 -18.07
CA GLY A 411 -9.46 9.11 -19.11
C GLY A 411 -10.20 10.36 -18.66
N SER A 412 -10.20 10.69 -17.36
CA SER A 412 -10.71 11.98 -16.89
C SER A 412 -9.76 13.11 -17.24
N VAL A 413 -10.32 14.30 -17.50
CA VAL A 413 -9.55 15.53 -17.73
C VAL A 413 -10.09 16.63 -16.86
N LEU A 414 -9.27 17.05 -15.89
CA LEU A 414 -9.52 18.21 -15.03
C LEU A 414 -8.81 19.43 -15.59
N LEU A 415 -9.57 20.40 -16.06
CA LEU A 415 -9.08 21.73 -16.42
C LEU A 415 -8.82 22.54 -15.15
N ILE A 416 -7.67 23.20 -15.08
CA ILE A 416 -7.28 24.10 -14.01
C ILE A 416 -7.18 25.50 -14.60
N GLN A 417 -7.93 26.44 -14.04
CA GLN A 417 -7.89 27.86 -14.44
C GLN A 417 -7.06 28.64 -13.42
N TYR A 418 -6.19 29.51 -13.90
CA TYR A 418 -5.36 30.37 -13.06
C TYR A 418 -5.82 31.81 -13.12
N SER A 419 -5.55 32.60 -12.08
CA SER A 419 -5.98 34.00 -11.98
C SER A 419 -5.31 34.93 -13.01
N ASP A 420 -4.23 34.50 -13.66
CA ASP A 420 -3.58 35.21 -14.76
C ASP A 420 -4.20 34.90 -16.15
N GLY A 421 -5.26 34.12 -16.19
CA GLY A 421 -5.93 33.68 -17.41
C GLY A 421 -5.27 32.49 -18.09
N THR A 422 -4.17 31.97 -17.59
CA THR A 422 -3.58 30.73 -18.11
C THR A 422 -4.37 29.49 -17.65
N ILE A 423 -4.17 28.38 -18.33
CA ILE A 423 -4.81 27.11 -17.99
C ILE A 423 -3.76 26.00 -17.79
N GLY A 424 -4.16 24.98 -17.06
CA GLY A 424 -3.48 23.68 -16.96
C GLY A 424 -4.48 22.57 -17.08
N ALA A 425 -4.03 21.34 -17.26
CA ALA A 425 -4.91 20.17 -17.21
C ALA A 425 -4.17 18.95 -16.71
N THR A 426 -4.90 18.08 -15.99
CA THR A 426 -4.39 16.84 -15.39
C THR A 426 -5.48 15.77 -15.42
N THR A 427 -5.13 14.52 -15.21
CA THR A 427 -6.08 13.44 -14.91
C THR A 427 -6.46 13.50 -13.44
N LEU A 428 -7.74 13.23 -13.10
CA LEU A 428 -8.15 13.02 -11.72
C LEU A 428 -7.43 11.79 -11.15
N THR A 429 -6.98 11.90 -9.92
CA THR A 429 -6.34 10.81 -9.18
C THR A 429 -7.14 10.49 -7.92
N LEU A 430 -6.97 9.30 -7.37
CA LEU A 430 -7.76 8.85 -6.22
C LEU A 430 -7.48 9.66 -4.95
N ASP A 431 -6.27 10.18 -4.82
CA ASP A 431 -5.88 11.09 -3.74
C ASP A 431 -6.60 12.46 -3.80
N MET A 432 -7.17 12.82 -4.95
CA MET A 432 -8.03 14.01 -5.09
C MET A 432 -9.46 13.77 -4.58
N LEU A 433 -9.88 12.50 -4.36
CA LEU A 433 -11.24 12.20 -3.90
C LEU A 433 -11.42 12.66 -2.45
N THR A 434 -12.43 13.50 -2.23
CA THR A 434 -12.83 13.97 -0.90
C THR A 434 -14.10 13.30 -0.40
N SER A 435 -14.93 12.77 -1.29
CA SER A 435 -16.07 11.93 -0.93
C SER A 435 -16.42 10.96 -2.06
N CYS A 436 -16.73 9.73 -1.68
CA CYS A 436 -17.24 8.69 -2.56
C CYS A 436 -17.93 7.61 -1.71
N ASP A 437 -19.27 7.58 -1.72
CA ASP A 437 -20.00 6.53 -0.99
C ASP A 437 -20.21 5.31 -1.90
N THR A 438 -19.47 4.25 -1.63
CA THR A 438 -19.54 2.97 -2.37
C THR A 438 -20.28 1.87 -1.60
N ARG A 439 -20.95 2.19 -0.47
CA ARG A 439 -21.66 1.20 0.36
C ARG A 439 -22.91 0.63 -0.30
N ASN A 440 -23.60 1.44 -1.11
CA ASN A 440 -24.84 1.07 -1.76
C ASN A 440 -24.65 0.79 -3.23
N LEU A 441 -25.29 -0.28 -3.74
CA LEU A 441 -25.28 -0.63 -5.16
C LEU A 441 -26.01 0.43 -6.00
N GLY A 442 -25.56 0.62 -7.23
CA GLY A 442 -26.16 1.53 -8.21
C GLY A 442 -25.37 2.82 -8.38
N GLN A 443 -26.05 3.87 -8.82
CA GLN A 443 -25.41 5.16 -9.10
C GLN A 443 -25.09 5.91 -7.80
N THR A 444 -23.87 6.45 -7.72
CA THR A 444 -23.42 7.36 -6.67
C THR A 444 -22.68 8.55 -7.28
N THR A 445 -22.38 9.55 -6.47
CA THR A 445 -21.62 10.73 -6.90
C THR A 445 -20.32 10.77 -6.10
N ALA A 446 -19.21 10.87 -6.81
CA ALA A 446 -17.92 11.16 -6.23
C ALA A 446 -17.61 12.65 -6.30
N THR A 447 -16.89 13.16 -5.31
CA THR A 447 -16.37 14.52 -5.28
C THR A 447 -14.85 14.47 -5.26
N ALA A 448 -14.20 15.17 -6.16
CA ALA A 448 -12.76 15.39 -6.17
C ALA A 448 -12.43 16.85 -5.94
N SER A 449 -11.35 17.14 -5.23
CA SER A 449 -10.88 18.49 -4.93
C SER A 449 -9.45 18.71 -5.39
N TYR A 450 -9.19 19.91 -5.92
CA TYR A 450 -7.87 20.34 -6.33
C TYR A 450 -7.72 21.86 -6.12
N GLY A 451 -6.65 22.27 -5.44
CA GLY A 451 -6.36 23.68 -5.20
C GLY A 451 -7.47 24.45 -4.46
N GLY A 452 -8.24 23.79 -3.61
CA GLY A 452 -9.34 24.42 -2.86
C GLY A 452 -10.69 24.45 -3.58
N TYR A 453 -10.76 23.95 -4.81
CA TYR A 453 -11.98 23.83 -5.61
C TYR A 453 -12.42 22.38 -5.72
N SER A 454 -13.69 22.11 -6.01
CA SER A 454 -14.24 20.77 -6.11
C SER A 454 -15.05 20.57 -7.37
N VAL A 455 -15.02 19.34 -7.89
CA VAL A 455 -15.86 18.86 -8.99
C VAL A 455 -16.53 17.56 -8.59
N THR A 456 -17.69 17.28 -9.18
CA THR A 456 -18.44 16.03 -8.94
C THR A 456 -18.60 15.25 -10.22
N PHE A 457 -18.65 13.92 -10.12
CA PHE A 457 -18.89 13.03 -11.24
C PHE A 457 -19.61 11.75 -10.77
N PRO A 458 -20.38 11.10 -11.67
CA PRO A 458 -21.09 9.88 -11.33
C PRO A 458 -20.14 8.67 -11.30
N LEU A 459 -20.40 7.75 -10.38
CA LEU A 459 -19.83 6.42 -10.33
C LEU A 459 -20.95 5.37 -10.25
N THR A 460 -20.68 4.17 -10.75
CA THR A 460 -21.57 3.01 -10.63
C THR A 460 -20.96 2.00 -9.67
N VAL A 461 -21.67 1.70 -8.59
CA VAL A 461 -21.28 0.68 -7.61
C VAL A 461 -21.88 -0.65 -8.02
N GLU A 462 -21.03 -1.62 -8.29
CA GLU A 462 -21.41 -2.96 -8.77
C GLU A 462 -21.16 -4.02 -7.68
N LYS A 463 -21.82 -5.16 -7.84
CA LYS A 463 -21.55 -6.36 -7.05
C LYS A 463 -20.16 -6.92 -7.37
N ALA A 464 -19.55 -7.57 -6.39
CA ALA A 464 -18.31 -8.31 -6.62
C ALA A 464 -18.60 -9.65 -7.34
N THR A 465 -17.64 -10.09 -8.15
CA THR A 465 -17.70 -11.39 -8.85
C THR A 465 -16.89 -12.43 -8.08
N VAL A 466 -17.54 -13.51 -7.69
CA VAL A 466 -16.88 -14.67 -7.09
C VAL A 466 -16.91 -15.83 -8.10
N THR A 467 -15.74 -16.38 -8.38
CA THR A 467 -15.54 -17.48 -9.34
C THR A 467 -14.96 -18.69 -8.63
N PHE A 468 -15.57 -19.84 -8.83
CA PHE A 468 -15.02 -21.14 -8.49
C PHE A 468 -14.56 -21.82 -9.78
N ARG A 469 -13.31 -22.24 -9.82
CA ARG A 469 -12.71 -22.90 -10.99
C ARG A 469 -11.99 -24.20 -10.62
N HIS A 470 -11.87 -25.08 -11.59
CA HIS A 470 -10.98 -26.23 -11.51
C HIS A 470 -9.51 -25.77 -11.62
N GLU A 471 -8.55 -26.63 -11.25
CA GLU A 471 -7.12 -26.32 -11.35
C GLU A 471 -6.61 -26.06 -12.78
N ASP A 472 -7.32 -26.58 -13.79
CA ASP A 472 -7.03 -26.33 -15.21
C ASP A 472 -7.61 -25.00 -15.73
N GLY A 473 -8.28 -24.23 -14.85
CA GLY A 473 -8.92 -22.96 -15.17
C GLY A 473 -10.38 -23.06 -15.59
N THR A 474 -10.95 -24.28 -15.75
CA THR A 474 -12.37 -24.47 -16.10
C THR A 474 -13.28 -23.88 -15.03
N ILE A 475 -14.17 -22.96 -15.42
CA ILE A 475 -15.10 -22.30 -14.50
C ILE A 475 -16.22 -23.27 -14.11
N LEU A 476 -16.34 -23.53 -12.80
CA LEU A 476 -17.37 -24.36 -12.20
C LEU A 476 -18.60 -23.53 -11.79
N SER A 477 -18.37 -22.33 -11.28
CA SER A 477 -19.41 -21.37 -10.93
C SER A 477 -18.86 -19.96 -10.97
N GLN A 478 -19.63 -19.01 -11.51
CA GLN A 478 -19.32 -17.60 -11.44
C GLN A 478 -20.60 -16.83 -11.14
N LYS A 479 -20.63 -16.11 -10.03
CA LYS A 479 -21.80 -15.38 -9.56
C LYS A 479 -21.40 -14.02 -8.97
N GLN A 480 -22.35 -13.10 -8.97
CA GLN A 480 -22.18 -11.76 -8.38
C GLN A 480 -22.86 -11.67 -7.02
N TYR A 481 -22.13 -11.14 -6.04
CA TYR A 481 -22.57 -11.00 -4.66
C TYR A 481 -22.43 -9.55 -4.18
N ALA A 482 -23.34 -9.13 -3.33
CA ALA A 482 -23.20 -7.91 -2.57
C ALA A 482 -22.14 -8.10 -1.46
N LEU A 483 -21.56 -6.98 -0.99
CA LEU A 483 -20.63 -7.01 0.14
C LEU A 483 -21.29 -7.64 1.38
N GLY A 484 -20.63 -8.61 2.01
CA GLY A 484 -21.13 -9.35 3.17
C GLY A 484 -22.13 -10.45 2.85
N GLU A 485 -22.56 -10.63 1.61
CA GLU A 485 -23.45 -11.73 1.18
C GLU A 485 -22.74 -13.07 1.31
N ALA A 486 -23.46 -14.09 1.79
CA ALA A 486 -22.91 -15.44 1.88
C ALA A 486 -22.65 -16.02 0.47
N VAL A 487 -21.44 -16.51 0.27
CA VAL A 487 -21.03 -17.09 -1.00
C VAL A 487 -21.50 -18.54 -1.11
N GLU A 488 -22.25 -18.86 -2.17
CA GLU A 488 -22.72 -20.20 -2.45
C GLU A 488 -21.58 -21.05 -3.02
N VAL A 489 -21.20 -22.10 -2.29
CA VAL A 489 -20.14 -23.04 -2.71
C VAL A 489 -20.73 -24.07 -3.65
N PRO A 490 -20.15 -24.27 -4.86
CA PRO A 490 -20.62 -25.31 -5.76
C PRO A 490 -20.32 -26.71 -5.21
N PRO A 491 -20.97 -27.79 -5.75
CA PRO A 491 -20.63 -29.16 -5.41
C PRO A 491 -19.13 -29.44 -5.61
N ASN A 492 -18.57 -30.32 -4.79
CA ASN A 492 -17.17 -30.71 -4.88
C ASN A 492 -16.84 -31.23 -6.29
N PRO A 493 -15.87 -30.64 -6.99
CA PRO A 493 -15.46 -31.09 -8.30
C PRO A 493 -14.75 -32.46 -8.24
N THR A 494 -14.75 -33.16 -9.35
CA THR A 494 -14.03 -34.44 -9.50
C THR A 494 -12.87 -34.25 -10.47
N LYS A 495 -11.79 -35.01 -10.24
CA LYS A 495 -10.64 -35.11 -11.13
C LYS A 495 -10.34 -36.57 -11.42
N ASP A 496 -10.23 -36.91 -12.71
CA ASP A 496 -9.88 -38.27 -13.16
C ASP A 496 -8.43 -38.62 -12.77
N GLY A 497 -8.11 -39.92 -12.75
CA GLY A 497 -6.75 -40.38 -12.47
C GLY A 497 -6.45 -40.67 -11.02
N GLY A 498 -7.48 -40.86 -10.18
CA GLY A 498 -7.28 -41.26 -8.79
C GLY A 498 -6.91 -40.12 -7.86
N TYR A 499 -7.61 -38.99 -7.99
CA TYR A 499 -7.46 -37.80 -7.14
C TYR A 499 -8.72 -37.59 -6.30
N THR A 500 -8.51 -37.06 -5.08
CA THR A 500 -9.59 -36.65 -4.17
C THR A 500 -9.56 -35.13 -4.00
N PHE A 501 -10.73 -34.46 -4.12
CA PHE A 501 -10.88 -33.06 -3.79
C PHE A 501 -10.65 -32.84 -2.31
N VAL A 502 -9.72 -31.94 -1.94
CA VAL A 502 -9.33 -31.64 -0.56
C VAL A 502 -9.78 -30.25 -0.09
N GLY A 503 -10.28 -29.43 -0.99
CA GLY A 503 -10.79 -28.10 -0.65
C GLY A 503 -10.55 -27.07 -1.76
N TRP A 504 -10.89 -25.84 -1.44
CA TRP A 504 -10.64 -24.68 -2.29
C TRP A 504 -9.31 -24.02 -1.89
N SER A 505 -8.69 -23.27 -2.80
CA SER A 505 -7.38 -22.63 -2.60
C SER A 505 -7.32 -21.68 -1.40
N ALA A 506 -8.47 -21.17 -0.95
CA ALA A 506 -8.62 -20.37 0.25
C ALA A 506 -9.94 -20.69 0.96
N LYS A 507 -10.05 -20.31 2.23
CA LYS A 507 -11.30 -20.44 2.98
C LYS A 507 -12.40 -19.59 2.33
N VAL A 508 -13.56 -20.17 2.06
CA VAL A 508 -14.71 -19.42 1.56
C VAL A 508 -15.31 -18.60 2.68
N ILE A 509 -15.37 -17.29 2.47
CA ILE A 509 -15.91 -16.31 3.41
C ILE A 509 -17.06 -15.54 2.76
N PRO A 510 -17.89 -14.81 3.52
CA PRO A 510 -18.83 -13.85 2.95
C PRO A 510 -18.13 -12.87 1.99
N CYS A 511 -18.81 -12.47 0.94
CA CYS A 511 -18.22 -11.65 -0.12
C CYS A 511 -17.65 -10.33 0.44
N ASN A 512 -16.34 -10.10 0.22
CA ASN A 512 -15.65 -8.87 0.61
C ASN A 512 -14.93 -8.19 -0.57
N GLY A 513 -15.17 -8.64 -1.80
CA GLY A 513 -14.56 -8.18 -3.04
C GLY A 513 -14.61 -9.27 -4.10
N ASN A 514 -14.00 -9.04 -5.25
CA ASN A 514 -13.81 -10.09 -6.25
C ASN A 514 -12.93 -11.21 -5.70
N LYS A 515 -13.27 -12.46 -6.00
CA LYS A 515 -12.45 -13.60 -5.55
C LYS A 515 -12.52 -14.77 -6.51
N VAL A 516 -11.39 -15.44 -6.67
CA VAL A 516 -11.27 -16.68 -7.41
C VAL A 516 -10.85 -17.79 -6.44
N TYR A 517 -11.67 -18.83 -6.35
CA TYR A 517 -11.37 -20.04 -5.58
C TYR A 517 -11.03 -21.16 -6.57
N THR A 518 -9.82 -21.72 -6.48
CA THR A 518 -9.36 -22.83 -7.33
C THR A 518 -9.46 -24.15 -6.57
N ALA A 519 -10.03 -25.17 -7.18
CA ALA A 519 -10.13 -26.50 -6.59
C ALA A 519 -8.73 -27.11 -6.36
N GLN A 520 -8.54 -27.76 -5.23
CA GLN A 520 -7.31 -28.45 -4.89
C GLN A 520 -7.56 -29.95 -4.76
N PHE A 521 -6.62 -30.76 -5.27
CA PHE A 521 -6.74 -32.21 -5.32
C PHE A 521 -5.45 -32.86 -4.82
N LEU A 522 -5.59 -33.99 -4.12
CA LEU A 522 -4.48 -34.87 -3.75
C LEU A 522 -4.67 -36.26 -4.38
N PRO A 523 -3.58 -36.96 -4.76
CA PRO A 523 -3.65 -38.33 -5.20
C PRO A 523 -4.32 -39.23 -4.13
N ASN A 524 -5.16 -40.19 -4.58
CA ASN A 524 -5.81 -41.13 -3.66
C ASN A 524 -4.77 -41.92 -2.84
N GLY A 525 -4.94 -41.96 -1.51
CA GLY A 525 -4.00 -42.59 -0.60
C GLY A 525 -2.96 -41.69 0.02
N THR A 526 -2.85 -40.42 -0.41
CA THR A 526 -2.14 -39.38 0.33
C THR A 526 -3.06 -38.90 1.46
N VAL A 527 -2.69 -39.18 2.70
CA VAL A 527 -3.30 -38.51 3.84
C VAL A 527 -2.72 -37.11 3.87
N PRO A 528 -3.53 -36.02 3.95
CA PRO A 528 -2.99 -34.71 4.24
C PRO A 528 -2.19 -34.82 5.52
N THR A 529 -0.88 -34.62 5.46
CA THR A 529 -0.09 -34.44 6.67
C THR A 529 -0.58 -33.15 7.32
N PRO A 530 -1.10 -33.18 8.55
CA PRO A 530 -1.25 -31.96 9.32
C PRO A 530 0.12 -31.27 9.34
N PRO A 531 0.20 -29.94 9.33
CA PRO A 531 1.48 -29.27 9.54
C PRO A 531 2.08 -29.90 10.80
N ASP A 532 3.31 -30.41 10.68
CA ASP A 532 4.02 -31.04 11.80
C ASP A 532 3.97 -30.05 12.97
N PRO A 533 3.54 -30.48 14.17
CA PRO A 533 3.81 -29.70 15.35
C PRO A 533 5.34 -29.56 15.43
N PRO A 534 5.86 -28.41 15.81
CA PRO A 534 7.30 -28.18 15.86
C PRO A 534 7.93 -29.33 16.62
N GLY A 535 8.84 -30.05 15.95
CA GLY A 535 9.36 -31.33 16.39
C GLY A 535 9.98 -31.24 17.77
N ASP A 536 9.38 -31.93 18.72
CA ASP A 536 9.99 -32.28 19.98
C ASP A 536 11.01 -33.39 19.70
N SER A 537 12.23 -33.03 19.38
CA SER A 537 13.36 -33.92 19.33
C SER A 537 14.33 -33.55 20.44
N GLY A 538 14.19 -34.19 21.58
CA GLY A 538 15.24 -34.17 22.57
C GLY A 538 14.75 -34.09 23.99
N THR A 539 14.68 -35.24 24.62
CA THR A 539 14.66 -35.38 26.07
C THR A 539 15.86 -34.67 26.69
N THR A 540 15.64 -33.44 27.11
CA THR A 540 16.43 -32.79 28.16
C THR A 540 15.65 -32.88 29.47
N PRO A 541 16.30 -33.13 30.61
CA PRO A 541 15.61 -33.17 31.90
C PRO A 541 15.00 -31.81 32.21
N PRO A 542 13.89 -31.77 32.97
CA PRO A 542 13.18 -30.51 33.23
C PRO A 542 14.12 -29.49 33.87
N PRO A 543 14.16 -28.25 33.38
CA PRO A 543 14.86 -27.20 34.08
C PRO A 543 14.15 -26.94 35.40
N THR A 544 14.95 -26.78 36.44
CA THR A 544 14.55 -26.29 37.75
C THR A 544 13.71 -25.02 37.59
N ASP A 545 12.64 -24.97 38.35
CA ASP A 545 11.62 -23.93 38.55
C ASP A 545 12.06 -22.53 38.05
N PRO A 546 11.33 -21.92 37.11
CA PRO A 546 11.58 -20.52 36.76
C PRO A 546 11.21 -19.66 37.97
N THR A 547 12.10 -18.74 38.31
CA THR A 547 11.83 -17.62 39.21
C THR A 547 10.46 -17.01 38.84
N PRO A 548 9.57 -16.71 39.80
CA PRO A 548 8.26 -16.15 39.53
C PRO A 548 8.42 -14.91 38.66
N PRO A 549 7.57 -14.73 37.64
CA PRO A 549 7.63 -13.52 36.82
C PRO A 549 7.47 -12.30 37.74
N GLU A 550 8.32 -11.32 37.56
CA GLU A 550 8.31 -10.04 38.24
C GLU A 550 6.89 -9.47 38.19
N GLN A 551 6.28 -9.23 39.35
CA GLN A 551 4.92 -8.70 39.41
C GLN A 551 4.92 -7.30 38.83
N ILE A 552 4.27 -7.14 37.65
CA ILE A 552 4.08 -5.85 37.02
C ILE A 552 3.32 -4.94 38.00
N GLN A 553 3.96 -3.87 38.44
CA GLN A 553 3.31 -2.87 39.30
C GLN A 553 2.48 -1.89 38.44
N TRP A 554 1.28 -1.61 38.87
CA TRP A 554 0.37 -0.63 38.27
C TRP A 554 0.25 0.61 39.18
N PRO A 555 -0.04 1.83 38.66
CA PRO A 555 -0.37 2.16 37.27
C PRO A 555 0.85 2.25 36.33
N ARG A 556 0.62 2.05 35.00
CA ARG A 556 1.62 2.20 33.95
C ARG A 556 1.06 3.02 32.79
N THR A 557 1.92 3.81 32.17
CA THR A 557 1.59 4.53 30.95
C THR A 557 1.62 3.56 29.76
N GLY A 558 0.63 3.66 28.88
CA GLY A 558 0.58 2.96 27.61
C GLY A 558 0.32 3.93 26.46
N ILE A 559 0.75 3.55 25.28
CA ILE A 559 0.49 4.25 24.03
C ILE A 559 -0.48 3.41 23.21
N ILE A 560 -1.54 4.02 22.71
CA ILE A 560 -2.47 3.35 21.79
C ILE A 560 -1.77 3.18 20.44
N ILE A 561 -1.75 1.95 19.93
CA ILE A 561 -1.03 1.57 18.70
C ILE A 561 -1.93 1.39 17.48
N ASP A 562 -3.26 1.62 17.62
CA ASP A 562 -4.23 1.53 16.53
C ASP A 562 -5.24 2.70 16.56
N ASN A 563 -5.93 2.92 15.45
CA ASN A 563 -6.93 3.99 15.32
C ASN A 563 -8.33 3.47 15.64
N GLN A 564 -9.20 4.37 16.15
CA GLN A 564 -10.59 4.08 16.48
C GLN A 564 -10.76 2.89 17.44
N VAL A 565 -9.82 2.75 18.38
CA VAL A 565 -9.86 1.70 19.40
C VAL A 565 -11.05 1.91 20.32
N ASN A 566 -11.89 0.91 20.39
CA ASN A 566 -13.09 0.93 21.22
C ASN A 566 -12.74 0.96 22.71
N VAL A 567 -13.28 1.94 23.40
CA VAL A 567 -13.27 2.02 24.86
C VAL A 567 -14.59 1.50 25.40
N ARG A 568 -14.57 0.76 26.51
CA ARG A 568 -15.76 0.10 27.08
C ARG A 568 -15.94 0.43 28.55
N ILE A 569 -17.16 0.25 29.04
CA ILE A 569 -17.48 0.50 30.45
C ILE A 569 -17.10 -0.65 31.39
N GLY A 570 -16.54 -1.76 30.84
CA GLY A 570 -16.06 -2.92 31.60
C GLY A 570 -15.09 -3.77 30.79
N PRO A 571 -14.38 -4.72 31.47
CA PRO A 571 -13.33 -5.53 30.86
C PRO A 571 -13.89 -6.66 30.01
N GLY A 572 -14.10 -6.44 28.73
CA GLY A 572 -14.59 -7.46 27.81
C GLY A 572 -15.45 -6.90 26.69
N THR A 573 -15.53 -7.63 25.58
CA THR A 573 -16.31 -7.26 24.41
C THR A 573 -17.83 -7.28 24.65
N SER A 574 -18.29 -7.92 25.69
CA SER A 574 -19.70 -7.95 26.10
C SER A 574 -20.19 -6.66 26.78
N TYR A 575 -19.26 -5.81 27.24
CA TYR A 575 -19.63 -4.54 27.86
C TYR A 575 -19.93 -3.47 26.80
N SER A 576 -20.83 -2.54 27.12
CA SER A 576 -21.19 -1.44 26.23
C SER A 576 -19.99 -0.56 25.90
N LEU A 577 -20.01 0.03 24.71
CA LEU A 577 -19.02 1.02 24.30
C LEU A 577 -19.18 2.30 25.15
N ALA A 578 -18.06 2.93 25.46
CA ALA A 578 -18.03 4.31 25.92
C ALA A 578 -18.36 5.26 24.75
N ASP A 579 -18.58 6.53 25.05
CA ASP A 579 -18.96 7.55 24.09
C ASP A 579 -17.79 8.16 23.31
N TYR A 580 -16.57 7.58 23.43
CA TYR A 580 -15.38 8.03 22.74
C TYR A 580 -14.49 6.85 22.31
N LEU A 581 -13.62 7.11 21.34
CA LEU A 581 -12.63 6.18 20.81
C LEU A 581 -11.23 6.69 21.11
N LEU A 582 -10.26 5.77 21.18
CA LEU A 582 -8.85 6.10 21.26
C LEU A 582 -8.19 5.88 19.88
N ASN A 583 -7.19 6.68 19.58
CA ASN A 583 -6.46 6.61 18.31
C ASN A 583 -4.96 6.41 18.55
N THR A 584 -4.27 5.94 17.53
CA THR A 584 -2.82 5.77 17.55
C THR A 584 -2.12 7.02 18.10
N GLY A 585 -1.20 6.81 19.04
CA GLY A 585 -0.47 7.88 19.72
C GLY A 585 -1.17 8.45 20.95
N ASN A 586 -2.43 8.10 21.25
CA ASN A 586 -3.05 8.51 22.49
C ASN A 586 -2.32 7.88 23.68
N LEU A 587 -1.87 8.71 24.64
CA LEU A 587 -1.34 8.23 25.90
C LEU A 587 -2.49 7.87 26.85
N VAL A 588 -2.39 6.74 27.50
CA VAL A 588 -3.34 6.25 28.49
C VAL A 588 -2.61 5.77 29.74
N ILE A 589 -3.20 5.96 30.89
CA ILE A 589 -2.70 5.39 32.14
C ILE A 589 -3.53 4.16 32.47
N ILE A 590 -2.89 3.02 32.48
CA ILE A 590 -3.50 1.73 32.83
C ILE A 590 -3.35 1.52 34.33
N GLN A 591 -4.47 1.45 35.04
CA GLN A 591 -4.54 1.31 36.49
C GLN A 591 -4.45 -0.14 36.94
N GLU A 592 -4.95 -1.06 36.13
CA GLU A 592 -4.92 -2.51 36.35
C GLU A 592 -5.21 -3.24 35.03
N VAL A 593 -4.86 -4.49 34.94
CA VAL A 593 -5.16 -5.36 33.81
C VAL A 593 -5.93 -6.59 34.29
N VAL A 594 -7.02 -6.91 33.61
CA VAL A 594 -7.87 -8.06 33.89
C VAL A 594 -8.00 -8.92 32.64
N TYR A 595 -7.91 -10.24 32.80
CA TYR A 595 -8.18 -11.21 31.76
C TYR A 595 -9.69 -11.53 31.76
N ASP A 596 -10.37 -11.35 30.63
CA ASP A 596 -11.83 -11.55 30.51
C ASP A 596 -12.25 -13.00 30.26
N GLY A 597 -11.29 -13.92 30.22
CA GLY A 597 -11.53 -15.37 29.96
C GLY A 597 -11.68 -15.72 28.48
N SER A 598 -11.57 -14.73 27.55
CA SER A 598 -11.78 -14.96 26.10
C SER A 598 -10.47 -15.02 25.32
N ALA A 599 -9.48 -14.41 25.50
CA ALA A 599 -8.16 -14.37 24.86
C ALA A 599 -7.51 -12.99 24.99
N HIS A 600 -8.20 -11.98 25.57
CA HIS A 600 -7.74 -10.62 25.64
C HIS A 600 -7.53 -10.17 27.08
N ASN A 601 -6.48 -9.41 27.29
CA ASN A 601 -6.31 -8.65 28.51
C ASN A 601 -6.95 -7.27 28.34
N TRP A 602 -7.58 -6.77 29.39
CA TRP A 602 -8.25 -5.47 29.41
C TRP A 602 -7.62 -4.56 30.45
N GLY A 603 -7.17 -3.40 30.02
CA GLY A 603 -6.59 -2.38 30.87
C GLY A 603 -7.63 -1.36 31.32
N ARG A 604 -7.72 -1.11 32.63
CA ARG A 604 -8.60 -0.08 33.19
C ARG A 604 -7.91 1.30 33.11
N LEU A 605 -8.56 2.23 32.45
CA LEU A 605 -8.15 3.62 32.34
C LEU A 605 -8.43 4.41 33.64
N GLU A 606 -7.78 5.57 33.82
CA GLU A 606 -8.01 6.44 34.98
C GLU A 606 -9.46 6.86 35.19
N ASN A 607 -10.21 7.02 34.10
CA ASN A 607 -11.63 7.39 34.15
C ASN A 607 -12.57 6.19 34.43
N GLY A 608 -12.01 5.02 34.73
CA GLY A 608 -12.76 3.80 35.04
C GLY A 608 -13.25 3.02 33.84
N HIS A 609 -13.01 3.47 32.62
CA HIS A 609 -13.30 2.74 31.39
C HIS A 609 -12.20 1.74 31.06
N TRP A 610 -12.42 0.89 30.05
CA TRP A 610 -11.54 -0.22 29.73
C TRP A 610 -11.15 -0.22 28.26
N VAL A 611 -9.89 -0.55 28.00
CA VAL A 611 -9.33 -0.72 26.66
C VAL A 611 -8.68 -2.10 26.53
N CYS A 612 -8.82 -2.73 25.38
CA CYS A 612 -8.13 -3.99 25.11
C CYS A 612 -6.61 -3.75 25.03
N MET A 613 -5.84 -4.52 25.80
CA MET A 613 -4.38 -4.38 25.89
C MET A 613 -3.65 -4.76 24.60
N ASP A 614 -4.30 -5.46 23.68
CA ASP A 614 -3.74 -5.75 22.34
C ASP A 614 -3.51 -4.47 21.51
N TYR A 615 -4.17 -3.37 21.89
CA TYR A 615 -4.03 -2.05 21.28
C TYR A 615 -3.22 -1.07 22.14
N VAL A 616 -2.55 -1.57 23.20
CA VAL A 616 -1.79 -0.74 24.14
C VAL A 616 -0.37 -1.24 24.25
N LYS A 617 0.60 -0.45 23.82
CA LYS A 617 2.03 -0.68 24.10
C LYS A 617 2.36 -0.03 25.44
N LEU A 618 2.76 -0.81 26.45
CA LEU A 618 3.18 -0.28 27.73
C LEU A 618 4.55 0.41 27.61
N VAL A 619 4.65 1.59 28.19
CA VAL A 619 5.92 2.31 28.31
C VAL A 619 6.75 1.70 29.46
N SER A 620 8.02 1.38 29.20
CA SER A 620 8.94 0.84 30.22
C SER A 620 9.22 1.89 31.28
N THR A 621 9.16 1.51 32.57
CA THR A 621 9.44 2.41 33.70
C THR A 621 10.92 2.49 34.08
N ASP A 622 11.80 1.69 33.44
CA ASP A 622 13.19 1.51 33.88
C ASP A 622 14.25 2.12 32.96
N SER A 623 13.88 2.87 31.92
CA SER A 623 14.86 3.62 31.14
C SER A 623 14.73 5.12 31.47
N ALA A 624 15.82 5.72 31.97
CA ALA A 624 16.04 7.14 31.79
C ALA A 624 15.72 7.45 30.32
N ALA A 625 14.86 8.43 30.05
CA ALA A 625 14.42 8.80 28.71
C ALA A 625 15.65 8.88 27.80
N LEU A 626 15.72 8.02 26.78
CA LEU A 626 16.84 8.01 25.84
C LEU A 626 16.69 9.25 24.96
N PRO A 627 17.60 10.21 25.04
CA PRO A 627 17.54 11.39 24.19
C PRO A 627 17.58 10.98 22.72
N GLY A 628 16.61 11.48 21.95
CA GLY A 628 16.42 11.06 20.56
C GLY A 628 15.35 9.98 20.34
N ASP A 629 14.90 9.30 21.39
CA ASP A 629 13.77 8.36 21.34
C ASP A 629 12.45 9.17 21.45
N MET A 630 12.03 9.71 20.31
CA MET A 630 10.88 10.62 20.23
C MET A 630 9.54 9.89 20.37
N ASN A 631 9.49 8.62 19.99
CA ASN A 631 8.28 7.80 20.03
C ASN A 631 8.16 6.94 21.29
N GLY A 632 9.20 6.91 22.16
CA GLY A 632 9.22 6.21 23.44
C GLY A 632 9.35 4.68 23.31
N ASP A 633 9.95 4.18 22.23
CA ASP A 633 10.07 2.75 21.99
C ASP A 633 11.40 2.15 22.48
N SER A 634 12.25 2.99 23.06
CA SER A 634 13.60 2.69 23.58
C SER A 634 14.63 2.36 22.50
N ILE A 635 14.37 2.69 21.23
CA ILE A 635 15.27 2.48 20.10
C ILE A 635 15.38 3.79 19.32
N ILE A 636 16.54 4.41 19.23
CA ILE A 636 16.74 5.60 18.40
C ILE A 636 16.93 5.16 16.94
N ASN A 637 15.96 5.46 16.08
CA ASN A 637 15.97 5.08 14.69
C ASN A 637 15.21 6.11 13.80
N LYS A 638 15.02 5.80 12.51
CA LYS A 638 14.30 6.68 11.57
C LYS A 638 12.85 7.00 12.00
N ASP A 639 12.23 6.13 12.78
CA ASP A 639 10.84 6.30 13.18
C ASP A 639 10.68 7.41 14.23
N ASP A 640 11.73 7.69 15.01
CA ASP A 640 11.81 8.84 15.91
C ASP A 640 11.90 10.15 15.14
N ALA A 641 12.71 10.20 14.09
CA ALA A 641 12.79 11.36 13.21
C ALA A 641 11.44 11.64 12.53
N ILE A 642 10.75 10.60 12.08
CA ILE A 642 9.40 10.71 11.52
C ILE A 642 8.40 11.15 12.59
N TYR A 643 8.51 10.61 13.81
CA TYR A 643 7.64 11.00 14.92
C TYR A 643 7.84 12.47 15.30
N LEU A 644 9.10 12.92 15.39
CA LEU A 644 9.43 14.32 15.64
C LEU A 644 8.92 15.24 14.53
N LEU A 645 9.02 14.85 13.27
CA LEU A 645 8.45 15.62 12.17
C LEU A 645 6.92 15.74 12.29
N ARG A 646 6.25 14.68 12.71
CA ARG A 646 4.80 14.68 12.97
C ARG A 646 4.46 15.55 14.18
N HIS A 647 5.26 15.53 15.23
CA HIS A 647 5.12 16.43 16.37
C HIS A 647 5.21 17.91 15.95
N VAL A 648 6.19 18.26 15.13
CA VAL A 648 6.36 19.64 14.61
C VAL A 648 5.11 20.13 13.85
N VAL A 649 4.46 19.24 13.11
CA VAL A 649 3.26 19.60 12.31
C VAL A 649 1.97 19.50 13.12
N PHE A 650 1.86 18.53 14.02
CA PHE A 650 0.67 18.20 14.80
C PHE A 650 1.03 17.91 16.27
N PRO A 651 1.50 18.88 17.05
CA PRO A 651 2.04 18.67 18.41
C PRO A 651 1.04 18.01 19.35
N ASP A 652 -0.24 18.37 19.28
CA ASP A 652 -1.29 17.79 20.14
C ASP A 652 -1.58 16.33 19.81
N ARG A 653 -1.25 15.89 18.59
CA ARG A 653 -1.52 14.52 18.14
C ARG A 653 -0.32 13.59 18.34
N TYR A 654 0.88 14.14 18.33
CA TYR A 654 2.13 13.40 18.48
C TYR A 654 2.99 14.06 19.58
N PRO A 655 2.55 13.99 20.86
CA PRO A 655 3.30 14.62 21.94
C PRO A 655 4.65 13.93 22.15
N VAL A 656 5.71 14.70 22.36
CA VAL A 656 7.02 14.19 22.78
C VAL A 656 7.21 14.43 24.28
N THR A 657 7.84 13.47 24.97
CA THR A 657 8.07 13.50 26.42
C THR A 657 9.51 13.87 26.79
N ILE A 658 10.35 14.06 25.78
CA ILE A 658 11.77 14.42 25.93
C ILE A 658 12.04 15.71 25.15
N ASP A 659 13.24 16.27 25.35
CA ASP A 659 13.62 17.46 24.61
C ASP A 659 13.65 17.18 23.11
N ALA A 660 12.89 17.96 22.36
CA ALA A 660 12.71 17.83 20.92
C ALA A 660 13.63 18.75 20.10
N ASP A 661 14.34 19.70 20.77
CA ASP A 661 15.37 20.52 20.15
C ASP A 661 16.68 19.71 20.07
N ILE A 662 16.74 18.82 19.10
CA ILE A 662 17.83 17.84 18.95
C ILE A 662 19.11 18.47 18.42
N ASN A 663 19.00 19.56 17.68
CA ASN A 663 20.14 20.27 17.09
C ASN A 663 20.63 21.43 17.96
N ALA A 664 19.95 21.73 19.09
CA ALA A 664 20.23 22.78 20.07
C ALA A 664 20.26 24.21 19.47
N ASP A 665 19.34 24.50 18.54
CA ASP A 665 19.16 25.84 17.96
C ASP A 665 18.09 26.68 18.66
N ASN A 666 17.47 26.15 19.72
CA ASN A 666 16.37 26.71 20.52
C ASN A 666 15.02 26.79 19.78
N PHE A 667 14.84 26.05 18.68
CA PHE A 667 13.57 25.96 17.94
C PHE A 667 13.24 24.51 17.64
N VAL A 668 12.11 24.02 18.12
CA VAL A 668 11.61 22.68 17.72
C VAL A 668 10.91 22.79 16.38
N ASN A 669 11.55 22.28 15.32
CA ASN A 669 11.07 22.39 13.96
C ASN A 669 11.54 21.20 13.08
N LYS A 670 11.29 21.26 11.77
CA LYS A 670 11.69 20.19 10.82
C LYS A 670 13.19 19.90 10.79
N ASP A 671 14.01 20.89 11.15
CA ASP A 671 15.47 20.76 11.07
C ASP A 671 16.00 19.86 12.20
N ASP A 672 15.29 19.75 13.33
CA ASP A 672 15.53 18.75 14.39
C ASP A 672 15.25 17.35 13.92
N ALA A 673 14.13 17.14 13.23
CA ALA A 673 13.81 15.83 12.66
C ALA A 673 14.84 15.40 11.61
N ILE A 674 15.31 16.34 10.78
CA ILE A 674 16.37 16.09 9.80
C ILE A 674 17.71 15.82 10.53
N TYR A 675 18.01 16.54 11.62
CA TYR A 675 19.21 16.31 12.40
C TYR A 675 19.19 14.92 13.06
N LEU A 676 18.04 14.54 13.65
CA LEU A 676 17.85 13.20 14.22
C LEU A 676 18.00 12.10 13.18
N LEU A 677 17.45 12.28 11.98
CA LEU A 677 17.62 11.32 10.89
C LEU A 677 19.10 11.20 10.48
N ARG A 678 19.84 12.32 10.44
CA ARG A 678 21.29 12.31 10.16
C ARG A 678 22.06 11.64 11.30
N HIS A 679 21.66 11.81 12.56
CA HIS A 679 22.24 11.09 13.68
C HIS A 679 22.05 9.59 13.52
N VAL A 680 20.84 9.13 13.20
CA VAL A 680 20.54 7.71 12.97
C VAL A 680 21.44 7.09 11.88
N VAL A 681 21.74 7.84 10.83
CA VAL A 681 22.58 7.35 9.70
C VAL A 681 24.07 7.54 9.96
N PHE A 682 24.46 8.64 10.62
CA PHE A 682 25.86 9.03 10.86
C PHE A 682 26.05 9.52 12.29
N PRO A 683 25.93 8.68 13.33
CA PRO A 683 25.92 9.10 14.73
C PRO A 683 27.17 9.85 15.17
N ASP A 684 28.35 9.45 14.68
CA ASP A 684 29.61 10.10 14.99
C ASP A 684 29.74 11.52 14.41
N ARG A 685 29.04 11.80 13.30
CA ARG A 685 29.10 13.09 12.61
C ARG A 685 28.02 14.07 13.09
N TYR A 686 26.93 13.56 13.58
CA TYR A 686 25.79 14.30 14.09
C TYR A 686 25.42 13.77 15.48
N PRO A 687 26.28 13.99 16.51
CA PRO A 687 25.97 13.51 17.85
C PRO A 687 24.72 14.23 18.37
N LEU A 688 23.89 13.52 19.15
CA LEU A 688 22.78 14.17 19.84
C LEU A 688 23.33 15.18 20.84
N ILE A 689 22.83 16.39 20.76
CA ILE A 689 23.25 17.51 21.61
C ILE A 689 22.24 17.59 22.76
N TYR A 690 22.69 17.45 23.97
CA TYR A 690 21.85 17.51 25.16
C TYR A 690 21.99 18.89 25.77
N GLY A 691 20.88 19.62 25.94
CA GLY A 691 20.80 20.86 26.63
C GLY A 691 20.91 20.70 28.15
#